data_fc638bfd3e562445b77d49573a792a99
#
_entry.id   fc638bfd3e562445b77d49573a792a99
#
_cell.length_a   1.000
_cell.length_b   1.000
_cell.length_c   1.000
_cell.angle_alpha   90.00
_cell.angle_beta   90.00
_cell.angle_gamma   90.00
#
_symmetry.space_group_name_H-M   'P 1'
#
loop_
_entity.id
_entity.type
_entity.pdbx_description
1 polymer ?
#
loop_
_entity_poly.entity_id
_entity_poly.type
_entity_poly.pdbx_seq_one_letter_code
_entity_poly.pdbx_strand_id
1 'polypeptide(L)'
;MSAAIARSLVREGSPNPLGATWDGLGVNFALFSAHATKVELCIFDETGQVELSRKDLPEYTDEVWHGYLPDARPGTVYAYRVHGPFAPEAGHRFNNHKLLLDPYAKAHVGRLKWNPACYGYIAGDSDLTFDGRDSAPFMPKCQVIDPAFTWGRDHPPQVPWERTILYETHVRGFTQRHPAVTPDMRGTYAGLATRDVVDYIRSLGVTSVELLPVHTAFDDDFLVERGLVNYWGYNTIGFFAPDPHYAYSPGFAHAEFKQMVARLHDAGLEVILDVVYNHTAEGNERGATLSLRGIDNASYYRLRPDDRRYYINDTGTGNTVNLSHPRVLQMVTDSLRYWVSEMHVDGFRFDLATILAREDDGFDEGGGFLDSCRQDPVLSGVKLIAEPWDVGPGGYQVGQFPPGWAEWNDKFRDTTRAFWKAAAPASDMAARLSASAREFSRRGRRPWASVNFVTAHDGFPLSDVVAYNDKHNEANGEDNRDGSSNNNSWNCGVEGPTADPAINELRERQARNMLATLLLSQGTPMLLAGDEFGRTQGGNNNAYCQNNETSWLDWDLSGKARQRIAFVQELTALRHHYPILRRGRFLTGAFDAALGVKDVTWVHCSGAEMQEADWRDDNMRCFGMLLDGRAQATGIPVPSSDATMLIVLNAHHESVSFTLPEIAGGALWRLVFDTNALHHEEDLGIGDEYVVSGSSVLLFERLDRRQPGGVAPNGSGRRRTDAALATPAPEQPAACLSRRHRCLRSASACRRLEADGASQAGS
;
A
#
# COMPACT_ATOMS: atom_id res chain seq x y z
N MET A 1 34.78 -6.66 22.18
CA MET A 1 33.99 -7.47 21.22
C MET A 1 34.69 -7.60 19.88
N SER A 2 35.00 -6.51 19.22
CA SER A 2 35.60 -6.44 17.87
C SER A 2 36.94 -7.22 17.71
N ALA A 3 37.81 -7.25 18.75
CA ALA A 3 39.10 -7.93 18.66
C ALA A 3 38.99 -9.49 18.70
N ALA A 4 37.97 -10.04 19.34
CA ALA A 4 37.73 -11.50 19.35
C ALA A 4 37.21 -11.95 17.99
N ILE A 5 36.20 -11.31 17.46
CA ILE A 5 35.61 -11.60 16.14
C ILE A 5 36.66 -11.45 15.04
N ALA A 6 37.53 -10.45 15.10
CA ALA A 6 38.60 -10.22 14.12
C ALA A 6 39.58 -11.41 14.05
N ARG A 7 39.81 -12.10 15.17
CA ARG A 7 40.75 -13.26 15.27
C ARG A 7 40.08 -14.62 15.09
N SER A 8 38.75 -14.66 15.17
CA SER A 8 37.97 -15.90 15.04
C SER A 8 38.09 -16.48 13.63
N LEU A 9 38.16 -17.79 13.53
CA LEU A 9 38.17 -18.49 12.25
C LEU A 9 36.74 -18.83 11.82
N VAL A 10 36.46 -18.64 10.55
CA VAL A 10 35.22 -19.11 9.96
C VAL A 10 35.29 -20.63 9.89
N ARG A 11 34.26 -21.28 10.37
CA ARG A 11 34.07 -22.73 10.37
C ARG A 11 33.13 -23.15 9.26
N GLU A 12 33.00 -24.44 9.06
CA GLU A 12 31.93 -25.03 8.25
C GLU A 12 30.58 -24.50 8.69
N GLY A 13 29.75 -24.08 7.74
CA GLY A 13 28.44 -23.49 7.96
C GLY A 13 27.34 -24.23 7.21
N SER A 14 26.16 -23.62 7.08
CA SER A 14 25.01 -24.14 6.35
C SER A 14 24.65 -23.24 5.16
N PRO A 15 24.31 -23.81 3.99
CA PRO A 15 23.83 -23.00 2.86
C PRO A 15 22.43 -22.38 3.09
N ASN A 16 21.74 -22.80 4.14
CA ASN A 16 20.40 -22.31 4.49
C ASN A 16 20.28 -22.05 6.00
N PRO A 17 19.48 -21.04 6.40
CA PRO A 17 18.85 -20.01 5.55
C PRO A 17 19.87 -19.03 4.96
N LEU A 18 19.52 -18.36 3.85
CA LEU A 18 20.33 -17.30 3.25
C LEU A 18 20.45 -16.08 4.17
N GLY A 19 21.54 -15.30 4.01
CA GLY A 19 21.86 -14.15 4.83
C GLY A 19 22.63 -14.50 6.10
N ALA A 20 22.66 -13.56 7.06
CA ALA A 20 23.29 -13.71 8.36
C ALA A 20 22.29 -14.18 9.41
N THR A 21 22.46 -15.39 9.93
CA THR A 21 21.55 -16.01 10.90
C THR A 21 22.26 -16.27 12.23
N TRP A 22 21.81 -15.62 13.30
CA TRP A 22 22.28 -15.83 14.64
C TRP A 22 21.52 -16.98 15.33
N ASP A 23 22.23 -17.93 15.91
CA ASP A 23 21.68 -19.14 16.57
C ASP A 23 21.81 -19.13 18.10
N GLY A 24 22.31 -18.02 18.69
CA GLY A 24 22.59 -17.90 20.10
C GLY A 24 24.04 -18.18 20.49
N LEU A 25 24.84 -18.81 19.62
CA LEU A 25 26.24 -19.19 19.84
C LEU A 25 27.18 -18.51 18.85
N GLY A 26 26.72 -18.26 17.63
CA GLY A 26 27.45 -17.62 16.56
C GLY A 26 26.53 -17.22 15.41
N VAL A 27 27.10 -16.86 14.27
CA VAL A 27 26.35 -16.44 13.09
C VAL A 27 26.75 -17.29 11.89
N ASN A 28 25.76 -17.88 11.25
CA ASN A 28 25.88 -18.49 9.94
C ASN A 28 25.70 -17.42 8.87
N PHE A 29 26.64 -17.31 7.93
CA PHE A 29 26.57 -16.44 6.77
C PHE A 29 26.40 -17.30 5.52
N ALA A 30 25.41 -16.99 4.70
CA ALA A 30 25.11 -17.72 3.47
C ALA A 30 24.72 -16.73 2.36
N LEU A 31 25.45 -16.75 1.23
CA LEU A 31 25.30 -15.86 0.09
C LEU A 31 25.19 -16.64 -1.21
N PHE A 32 24.09 -16.46 -1.94
CA PHE A 32 23.95 -17.00 -3.28
C PHE A 32 24.81 -16.24 -4.29
N SER A 33 25.65 -16.96 -5.01
CA SER A 33 26.38 -16.46 -6.20
C SER A 33 26.90 -17.65 -7.01
N ALA A 34 26.28 -17.91 -8.15
CA ALA A 34 26.58 -19.04 -9.01
C ALA A 34 27.92 -18.88 -9.77
N HIS A 35 28.27 -17.64 -10.11
CA HIS A 35 29.44 -17.35 -10.95
C HIS A 35 30.63 -16.79 -10.19
N ALA A 36 30.53 -16.63 -8.86
CA ALA A 36 31.65 -16.22 -8.05
C ALA A 36 32.72 -17.30 -7.98
N THR A 37 33.98 -16.91 -7.88
CA THR A 37 35.12 -17.79 -7.67
C THR A 37 35.61 -17.77 -6.23
N LYS A 38 35.19 -16.78 -5.42
CA LYS A 38 35.51 -16.61 -4.01
C LYS A 38 34.62 -15.58 -3.40
N VAL A 39 34.18 -15.71 -2.16
CA VAL A 39 33.47 -14.71 -1.37
C VAL A 39 34.25 -14.44 -0.09
N GLU A 40 34.50 -13.15 0.18
CA GLU A 40 35.12 -12.66 1.41
C GLU A 40 34.07 -11.96 2.29
N LEU A 41 33.95 -12.44 3.53
CA LEU A 41 33.19 -11.79 4.60
C LEU A 41 34.10 -10.72 5.26
N CYS A 42 33.73 -9.46 5.12
CA CYS A 42 34.41 -8.32 5.74
C CYS A 42 33.73 -7.97 7.05
N ILE A 43 34.44 -7.95 8.15
CA ILE A 43 33.95 -7.57 9.48
C ILE A 43 34.46 -6.17 9.82
N PHE A 44 33.54 -5.32 10.29
CA PHE A 44 33.81 -3.94 10.64
C PHE A 44 33.67 -3.70 12.16
N ASP A 45 34.16 -2.56 12.60
CA ASP A 45 33.85 -2.03 13.93
C ASP A 45 32.36 -1.68 14.04
N GLU A 46 31.87 -1.39 15.23
CA GLU A 46 30.48 -1.07 15.51
C GLU A 46 29.94 0.16 14.77
N THR A 47 30.86 1.05 14.35
CA THR A 47 30.53 2.25 13.57
C THR A 47 30.48 2.00 12.06
N GLY A 48 30.95 0.84 11.59
CA GLY A 48 31.10 0.51 10.18
C GLY A 48 32.21 1.27 9.45
N GLN A 49 33.11 1.94 10.18
CA GLN A 49 34.14 2.78 9.57
C GLN A 49 35.47 2.06 9.37
N VAL A 50 35.81 1.13 10.25
CA VAL A 50 37.10 0.41 10.25
C VAL A 50 36.88 -1.07 9.92
N GLU A 51 37.47 -1.54 8.81
CA GLU A 51 37.52 -2.97 8.49
C GLU A 51 38.49 -3.66 9.46
N LEU A 52 37.99 -4.56 10.30
CA LEU A 52 38.76 -5.24 11.34
C LEU A 52 39.40 -6.54 10.81
N SER A 53 38.70 -7.22 9.93
CA SER A 53 39.21 -8.45 9.32
C SER A 53 38.42 -8.82 8.07
N ARG A 54 39.06 -9.57 7.21
CA ARG A 54 38.49 -10.16 5.99
C ARG A 54 38.70 -11.64 6.05
N LYS A 55 37.66 -12.43 5.79
CA LYS A 55 37.64 -13.89 5.94
C LYS A 55 36.99 -14.52 4.73
N ASP A 56 37.56 -15.56 4.21
CA ASP A 56 36.96 -16.35 3.14
C ASP A 56 35.78 -17.17 3.70
N LEU A 57 34.66 -17.23 2.98
CA LEU A 57 33.62 -18.22 3.22
C LEU A 57 34.16 -19.59 2.68
N PRO A 58 34.32 -20.59 3.54
CA PRO A 58 35.07 -21.81 3.18
C PRO A 58 34.28 -22.81 2.35
N GLU A 59 32.92 -22.74 2.40
CA GLU A 59 32.08 -23.75 1.80
C GLU A 59 31.26 -23.17 0.62
N TYR A 60 31.02 -24.02 -0.38
CA TYR A 60 30.20 -23.74 -1.55
C TYR A 60 29.32 -24.97 -1.84
N THR A 61 28.00 -24.78 -1.65
CA THR A 61 27.00 -25.84 -1.81
C THR A 61 25.79 -25.29 -2.57
N ASP A 62 25.42 -25.92 -3.68
CA ASP A 62 24.25 -25.55 -4.48
C ASP A 62 24.22 -24.06 -4.83
N GLU A 63 25.35 -23.52 -5.30
CA GLU A 63 25.55 -22.12 -5.68
C GLU A 63 25.52 -21.12 -4.50
N VAL A 64 25.56 -21.60 -3.26
CA VAL A 64 25.60 -20.78 -2.05
C VAL A 64 26.97 -20.88 -1.37
N TRP A 65 27.61 -19.74 -1.18
CA TRP A 65 28.81 -19.58 -0.36
C TRP A 65 28.42 -19.43 1.09
N HIS A 66 29.00 -20.24 1.98
CA HIS A 66 28.62 -20.21 3.39
C HIS A 66 29.76 -20.48 4.36
N GLY A 67 29.55 -20.07 5.61
CA GLY A 67 30.48 -20.26 6.69
C GLY A 67 29.90 -19.78 8.04
N TYR A 68 30.37 -20.41 9.11
CA TYR A 68 29.92 -20.11 10.47
C TYR A 68 30.99 -19.35 11.27
N LEU A 69 30.66 -18.23 11.86
CA LEU A 69 31.53 -17.40 12.67
C LEU A 69 31.12 -17.46 14.16
N PRO A 70 31.82 -18.27 15.01
CA PRO A 70 31.33 -18.57 16.37
C PRO A 70 31.28 -17.39 17.33
N ASP A 71 32.10 -16.36 17.11
CA ASP A 71 32.13 -15.16 18.01
C ASP A 71 31.26 -14.02 17.52
N ALA A 72 30.60 -14.17 16.36
CA ALA A 72 29.68 -13.19 15.85
C ALA A 72 28.34 -13.26 16.59
N ARG A 73 27.67 -12.10 16.75
CA ARG A 73 26.42 -11.99 17.48
C ARG A 73 25.66 -10.73 17.02
N PRO A 74 24.43 -10.50 17.46
CA PRO A 74 23.71 -9.25 17.20
C PRO A 74 24.58 -8.01 17.50
N GLY A 75 24.56 -7.06 16.57
CA GLY A 75 25.46 -5.91 16.55
C GLY A 75 26.75 -6.09 15.74
N THR A 76 27.07 -7.33 15.28
CA THR A 76 28.20 -7.55 14.35
C THR A 76 27.91 -6.84 13.04
N VAL A 77 28.85 -5.96 12.62
CA VAL A 77 28.76 -5.20 11.38
C VAL A 77 29.60 -5.88 10.30
N TYR A 78 29.02 -6.12 9.14
CA TYR A 78 29.63 -6.89 8.06
C TYR A 78 29.23 -6.42 6.66
N ALA A 79 29.95 -6.88 5.66
CA ALA A 79 29.60 -6.81 4.24
C ALA A 79 30.41 -7.84 3.45
N TYR A 80 30.21 -7.92 2.15
CA TYR A 80 30.90 -8.89 1.30
C TYR A 80 31.82 -8.23 0.28
N ARG A 81 32.87 -8.96 -0.13
CA ARG A 81 33.57 -8.74 -1.39
C ARG A 81 33.55 -10.04 -2.18
N VAL A 82 33.12 -9.93 -3.43
CA VAL A 82 32.92 -11.12 -4.28
C VAL A 82 33.86 -11.06 -5.46
N HIS A 83 34.57 -12.17 -5.66
CA HIS A 83 35.50 -12.37 -6.76
C HIS A 83 34.83 -13.18 -7.86
N GLY A 84 35.12 -12.85 -9.11
CA GLY A 84 34.56 -13.50 -10.28
C GLY A 84 34.98 -12.79 -11.56
N PRO A 85 34.46 -13.17 -12.72
CA PRO A 85 34.81 -12.54 -13.98
C PRO A 85 34.29 -11.10 -14.05
N PHE A 86 35.12 -10.16 -14.46
CA PHE A 86 34.71 -8.85 -14.94
C PHE A 86 34.65 -8.90 -16.46
N ALA A 87 33.50 -9.23 -16.99
CA ALA A 87 33.22 -9.38 -18.42
C ALA A 87 31.82 -8.84 -18.72
N PRO A 88 31.62 -7.48 -18.72
CA PRO A 88 30.31 -6.87 -18.88
C PRO A 88 29.57 -7.28 -20.16
N GLU A 89 30.28 -7.53 -21.25
CA GLU A 89 29.72 -8.02 -22.52
C GLU A 89 29.07 -9.41 -22.38
N ALA A 90 29.55 -10.23 -21.43
CA ALA A 90 28.96 -11.52 -21.08
C ALA A 90 27.95 -11.42 -19.92
N GLY A 91 27.70 -10.21 -19.40
CA GLY A 91 26.80 -9.96 -18.28
C GLY A 91 27.42 -10.09 -16.90
N HIS A 92 28.75 -10.29 -16.78
CA HIS A 92 29.43 -10.44 -15.50
C HIS A 92 30.13 -9.14 -15.07
N ARG A 93 29.84 -8.67 -13.84
CA ARG A 93 30.33 -7.38 -13.34
C ARG A 93 30.97 -7.50 -11.95
N PHE A 94 31.63 -8.65 -11.66
CA PHE A 94 32.32 -8.85 -10.40
C PHE A 94 33.49 -7.87 -10.25
N ASN A 95 33.63 -7.28 -9.07
CA ASN A 95 34.75 -6.42 -8.74
C ASN A 95 35.00 -6.48 -7.21
N ASN A 96 36.02 -7.21 -6.80
CA ASN A 96 36.38 -7.42 -5.39
C ASN A 96 36.89 -6.17 -4.65
N HIS A 97 37.11 -5.06 -5.36
CA HIS A 97 37.37 -3.75 -4.75
C HIS A 97 36.06 -3.07 -4.27
N LYS A 98 34.89 -3.57 -4.67
CA LYS A 98 33.60 -3.03 -4.25
C LYS A 98 33.09 -3.79 -3.04
N LEU A 99 32.74 -3.03 -2.00
CA LEU A 99 32.07 -3.56 -0.82
C LEU A 99 30.58 -3.71 -1.15
N LEU A 100 30.00 -4.90 -0.91
CA LEU A 100 28.65 -5.25 -1.33
C LEU A 100 27.77 -5.52 -0.11
N LEU A 101 26.55 -5.01 -0.16
CA LEU A 101 25.53 -5.33 0.83
C LEU A 101 24.98 -6.73 0.62
N ASP A 102 24.71 -7.40 1.72
CA ASP A 102 23.99 -8.67 1.72
C ASP A 102 22.52 -8.46 1.29
N PRO A 103 22.04 -9.12 0.25
CA PRO A 103 20.64 -9.02 -0.17
C PRO A 103 19.61 -9.40 0.91
N TYR A 104 20.02 -10.22 1.89
CA TYR A 104 19.23 -10.67 3.03
C TYR A 104 19.47 -9.88 4.33
N ALA A 105 20.21 -8.76 4.25
CA ALA A 105 20.48 -7.95 5.43
C ALA A 105 19.18 -7.38 6.02
N LYS A 106 19.02 -7.52 7.34
CA LYS A 106 17.84 -7.05 8.09
C LYS A 106 18.04 -5.69 8.76
N ALA A 107 19.24 -5.16 8.73
CA ALA A 107 19.60 -3.83 9.20
C ALA A 107 20.87 -3.33 8.53
N HIS A 108 20.95 -2.00 8.40
CA HIS A 108 22.10 -1.30 7.84
C HIS A 108 22.66 -0.29 8.83
N VAL A 109 24.01 -0.09 8.80
CA VAL A 109 24.75 0.90 9.60
C VAL A 109 25.46 1.85 8.66
N GLY A 110 25.32 3.14 8.91
CA GLY A 110 25.89 4.20 8.07
C GLY A 110 24.95 4.58 6.91
N ARG A 111 25.48 5.39 6.00
CA ARG A 111 24.75 5.88 4.81
C ARG A 111 25.64 5.78 3.58
N LEU A 112 25.03 5.61 2.43
CA LEU A 112 25.72 5.74 1.15
C LEU A 112 26.22 7.19 1.00
N LYS A 113 27.47 7.32 0.62
CA LYS A 113 28.10 8.60 0.25
C LYS A 113 28.53 8.48 -1.20
N TRP A 114 27.78 9.07 -2.11
CA TRP A 114 28.08 8.96 -3.53
C TRP A 114 29.53 9.36 -3.81
N ASN A 115 30.25 8.48 -4.48
CA ASN A 115 31.64 8.63 -4.85
C ASN A 115 31.94 7.79 -6.09
N PRO A 116 32.81 8.25 -7.00
CA PRO A 116 33.24 7.44 -8.14
C PRO A 116 33.78 6.04 -7.80
N ALA A 117 34.23 5.82 -6.56
CA ALA A 117 34.64 4.49 -6.10
C ALA A 117 33.50 3.49 -5.93
N CYS A 118 32.23 3.95 -5.89
CA CYS A 118 31.06 3.05 -5.80
C CYS A 118 30.75 2.35 -7.13
N TYR A 119 31.35 2.77 -8.23
CA TYR A 119 31.14 2.18 -9.55
C TYR A 119 32.16 1.07 -9.82
N GLY A 120 31.73 -0.04 -10.42
CA GLY A 120 32.62 -1.16 -10.78
C GLY A 120 33.57 -0.83 -11.91
N TYR A 121 33.30 0.22 -12.65
CA TYR A 121 34.09 0.77 -13.77
C TYR A 121 34.57 2.18 -13.44
N ILE A 122 35.47 2.75 -14.22
CA ILE A 122 35.97 4.12 -14.04
C ILE A 122 34.86 5.11 -14.42
N ALA A 123 34.25 5.76 -13.41
CA ALA A 123 33.16 6.70 -13.61
C ALA A 123 33.56 7.83 -14.58
N GLY A 124 32.70 8.09 -15.56
CA GLY A 124 32.96 9.02 -16.66
C GLY A 124 33.60 8.39 -17.90
N ASP A 125 34.03 7.12 -17.83
CA ASP A 125 34.56 6.33 -18.93
C ASP A 125 33.56 5.24 -19.38
N SER A 126 34.00 4.30 -20.24
CA SER A 126 33.22 3.14 -20.63
C SER A 126 32.99 2.22 -19.43
N ASP A 127 31.76 1.63 -19.34
CA ASP A 127 31.43 0.59 -18.34
C ASP A 127 32.20 -0.73 -18.54
N LEU A 128 33.00 -0.83 -19.62
CA LEU A 128 33.93 -1.91 -19.88
C LEU A 128 35.28 -1.75 -19.15
N THR A 129 35.55 -0.56 -18.58
CA THR A 129 36.76 -0.32 -17.76
C THR A 129 36.60 -0.92 -16.37
N PHE A 130 37.74 -1.22 -15.73
CA PHE A 130 37.74 -1.78 -14.38
C PHE A 130 38.25 -0.73 -13.37
N ASP A 131 37.49 -0.46 -12.34
CA ASP A 131 37.86 0.48 -11.26
C ASP A 131 38.42 -0.26 -10.04
N GLY A 132 39.71 -0.05 -9.75
CA GLY A 132 40.40 -0.68 -8.60
C GLY A 132 40.30 0.11 -7.27
N ARG A 133 39.51 1.20 -7.19
CA ARG A 133 39.34 1.95 -5.95
C ARG A 133 38.44 1.21 -4.97
N ASP A 134 38.77 1.29 -3.68
CA ASP A 134 37.97 0.71 -2.60
C ASP A 134 36.71 1.54 -2.33
N SER A 135 35.53 0.93 -2.39
CA SER A 135 34.25 1.57 -2.09
C SER A 135 33.88 1.56 -0.60
N ALA A 136 34.57 0.77 0.24
CA ALA A 136 34.19 0.58 1.64
C ALA A 136 34.01 1.86 2.46
N PRO A 137 34.82 2.94 2.29
CA PRO A 137 34.62 4.18 3.04
C PRO A 137 33.31 4.92 2.73
N PHE A 138 32.70 4.61 1.61
CA PHE A 138 31.52 5.30 1.08
C PHE A 138 30.21 4.50 1.22
N MET A 139 30.32 3.20 1.48
CA MET A 139 29.20 2.27 1.58
C MET A 139 28.67 2.15 3.01
N PRO A 140 27.34 2.04 3.22
CA PRO A 140 26.80 1.47 4.45
C PRO A 140 27.22 0.02 4.60
N LYS A 141 27.01 -0.56 5.77
CA LYS A 141 27.30 -1.97 6.08
C LYS A 141 26.06 -2.65 6.60
N CYS A 142 26.03 -3.95 6.50
CA CYS A 142 24.99 -4.79 7.07
C CYS A 142 25.24 -5.02 8.55
N GLN A 143 24.18 -5.25 9.33
CA GLN A 143 24.28 -5.57 10.75
C GLN A 143 23.47 -6.81 11.07
N VAL A 144 24.08 -7.73 11.83
CA VAL A 144 23.38 -8.86 12.43
C VAL A 144 22.43 -8.36 13.49
N ILE A 145 21.16 -8.73 13.41
CA ILE A 145 20.14 -8.36 14.41
C ILE A 145 19.82 -9.52 15.35
N ASP A 146 19.29 -9.21 16.51
CA ASP A 146 18.52 -10.13 17.32
C ASP A 146 17.06 -10.05 16.83
N PRO A 147 16.48 -11.11 16.28
CA PRO A 147 15.09 -11.08 15.80
C PRO A 147 14.07 -11.04 16.94
N ALA A 148 14.50 -11.31 18.18
CA ALA A 148 13.60 -11.36 19.33
C ALA A 148 12.87 -10.01 19.53
N PHE A 149 11.56 -10.11 19.60
CA PHE A 149 10.66 -8.99 19.91
C PHE A 149 9.46 -9.50 20.69
N THR A 150 9.03 -8.74 21.68
CA THR A 150 7.86 -9.12 22.48
C THR A 150 6.61 -8.48 21.88
N TRP A 151 5.90 -9.23 21.07
CA TRP A 151 4.65 -8.79 20.45
C TRP A 151 3.47 -8.65 21.42
N GLY A 152 3.58 -9.24 22.62
CA GLY A 152 2.54 -9.15 23.63
C GLY A 152 1.26 -9.87 23.20
N ARG A 153 0.18 -9.12 23.02
CA ARG A 153 -1.13 -9.61 22.57
C ARG A 153 -1.44 -9.15 21.15
N ASP A 154 -0.42 -8.91 20.34
CA ASP A 154 -0.62 -8.49 18.96
C ASP A 154 -1.45 -9.52 18.20
N HIS A 155 -2.47 -9.04 17.50
CA HIS A 155 -3.33 -9.83 16.62
C HIS A 155 -3.61 -9.01 15.36
N PRO A 156 -3.20 -9.51 14.18
CA PRO A 156 -3.58 -8.89 12.91
C PRO A 156 -5.09 -8.67 12.84
N PRO A 157 -5.57 -7.50 12.43
CA PRO A 157 -7.00 -7.16 12.40
C PRO A 157 -7.82 -8.04 11.46
N GLN A 158 -7.20 -8.56 10.38
CA GLN A 158 -7.83 -9.43 9.38
C GLN A 158 -9.16 -8.87 8.85
N VAL A 159 -9.16 -7.61 8.48
CA VAL A 159 -10.36 -6.93 7.96
C VAL A 159 -10.80 -7.60 6.66
N PRO A 160 -12.05 -8.06 6.54
CA PRO A 160 -12.56 -8.61 5.28
C PRO A 160 -12.44 -7.59 4.14
N TRP A 161 -12.10 -8.05 2.94
CA TRP A 161 -11.91 -7.19 1.78
C TRP A 161 -13.08 -6.25 1.49
N GLU A 162 -14.31 -6.72 1.63
CA GLU A 162 -15.51 -5.90 1.41
C GLU A 162 -15.68 -4.79 2.44
N ARG A 163 -14.96 -4.86 3.57
CA ARG A 163 -14.93 -3.82 4.60
C ARG A 163 -13.69 -2.93 4.52
N THR A 164 -12.73 -3.29 3.68
CA THR A 164 -11.45 -2.58 3.56
C THR A 164 -11.66 -1.19 2.96
N ILE A 165 -11.06 -0.20 3.60
CA ILE A 165 -10.85 1.17 3.11
C ILE A 165 -9.38 1.46 3.31
N LEU A 166 -8.63 1.58 2.20
CA LEU A 166 -7.20 1.85 2.21
C LEU A 166 -6.92 3.35 2.46
N TYR A 167 -5.84 3.63 3.16
CA TYR A 167 -5.34 4.98 3.39
C TYR A 167 -3.85 5.03 3.06
N GLU A 168 -3.53 5.55 1.89
CA GLU A 168 -2.17 5.64 1.38
C GLU A 168 -1.43 6.81 2.04
N THR A 169 -0.26 6.57 2.63
CA THR A 169 0.51 7.63 3.27
C THR A 169 2.02 7.37 3.32
N HIS A 170 2.79 8.42 3.53
CA HIS A 170 4.24 8.39 3.68
C HIS A 170 4.64 8.56 5.15
N VAL A 171 5.47 7.66 5.70
CA VAL A 171 5.89 7.69 7.12
C VAL A 171 6.38 9.07 7.55
N ARG A 172 7.29 9.67 6.79
CA ARG A 172 7.85 10.99 7.12
C ARG A 172 6.84 12.10 6.89
N GLY A 173 6.24 12.16 5.70
CA GLY A 173 5.38 13.27 5.30
C GLY A 173 4.16 13.43 6.19
N PHE A 174 3.63 12.33 6.72
CA PHE A 174 2.46 12.36 7.59
C PHE A 174 2.70 13.12 8.89
N THR A 175 3.81 12.84 9.57
CA THR A 175 4.04 13.37 10.92
C THR A 175 5.04 14.51 11.01
N GLN A 176 5.75 14.85 9.92
CA GLN A 176 6.83 15.84 9.93
C GLN A 176 6.42 17.20 10.51
N ARG A 177 5.18 17.62 10.28
CA ARG A 177 4.62 18.88 10.80
C ARG A 177 3.50 18.67 11.81
N HIS A 178 3.28 17.43 12.27
CA HIS A 178 2.15 17.11 13.16
C HIS A 178 2.33 17.74 14.55
N PRO A 179 1.37 18.58 15.02
CA PRO A 179 1.56 19.37 16.25
C PRO A 179 1.63 18.56 17.52
N ALA A 180 0.93 17.39 17.58
CA ALA A 180 0.92 16.52 18.75
C ALA A 180 2.12 15.56 18.82
N VAL A 181 2.94 15.48 17.75
CA VAL A 181 4.16 14.65 17.73
C VAL A 181 5.34 15.49 18.19
N THR A 182 6.13 14.97 19.14
CA THR A 182 7.33 15.67 19.62
C THR A 182 8.35 15.86 18.47
N PRO A 183 9.05 16.98 18.41
CA PRO A 183 9.90 17.32 17.27
C PRO A 183 10.91 16.24 16.87
N ASP A 184 11.44 15.50 17.84
CA ASP A 184 12.44 14.44 17.67
C ASP A 184 11.84 13.14 17.11
N MET A 185 10.53 12.91 17.30
CA MET A 185 9.81 11.74 16.77
C MET A 185 9.15 12.03 15.40
N ARG A 186 9.09 13.28 14.96
CA ARG A 186 8.46 13.64 13.69
C ARG A 186 9.16 12.96 12.51
N GLY A 187 8.37 12.48 11.56
CA GLY A 187 8.86 11.83 10.35
C GLY A 187 9.44 10.43 10.58
N THR A 188 9.13 9.79 11.71
CA THR A 188 9.65 8.46 12.06
C THR A 188 8.53 7.44 12.30
N TYR A 189 8.89 6.12 12.33
CA TYR A 189 7.98 5.04 12.72
C TYR A 189 7.36 5.31 14.11
N ALA A 190 8.18 5.76 15.06
CA ALA A 190 7.72 6.11 16.40
C ALA A 190 6.73 7.27 16.39
N GLY A 191 6.94 8.26 15.51
CA GLY A 191 6.00 9.38 15.32
C GLY A 191 4.64 8.92 14.78
N LEU A 192 4.64 8.03 13.79
CA LEU A 192 3.43 7.47 13.20
C LEU A 192 2.68 6.58 14.21
N ALA A 193 3.40 5.94 15.15
CA ALA A 193 2.86 5.10 16.20
C ALA A 193 2.31 5.87 17.41
N THR A 194 2.37 7.21 17.42
CA THR A 194 1.83 8.01 18.52
C THR A 194 0.31 7.92 18.59
N ARG A 195 -0.23 7.99 19.80
CA ARG A 195 -1.67 7.82 20.03
C ARG A 195 -2.51 8.81 19.24
N ASP A 196 -2.15 10.09 19.25
CA ASP A 196 -2.93 11.12 18.56
C ASP A 196 -2.98 10.89 17.05
N VAL A 197 -1.89 10.42 16.45
CA VAL A 197 -1.81 10.07 15.02
C VAL A 197 -2.68 8.85 14.72
N VAL A 198 -2.55 7.78 15.49
CA VAL A 198 -3.33 6.55 15.33
C VAL A 198 -4.83 6.81 15.52
N ASP A 199 -5.19 7.57 16.58
CA ASP A 199 -6.59 7.94 16.85
C ASP A 199 -7.17 8.81 15.72
N TYR A 200 -6.37 9.70 15.12
CA TYR A 200 -6.79 10.47 13.94
C TYR A 200 -7.09 9.55 12.74
N ILE A 201 -6.14 8.70 12.35
CA ILE A 201 -6.32 7.76 11.22
C ILE A 201 -7.57 6.90 11.45
N ARG A 202 -7.71 6.32 12.63
CA ARG A 202 -8.88 5.54 13.02
C ARG A 202 -10.18 6.35 12.92
N SER A 203 -10.16 7.62 13.29
CA SER A 203 -11.35 8.50 13.27
C SER A 203 -11.89 8.74 11.88
N LEU A 204 -11.06 8.61 10.83
CA LEU A 204 -11.48 8.69 9.43
C LEU A 204 -12.34 7.49 8.99
N GLY A 205 -12.41 6.41 9.79
CA GLY A 205 -13.13 5.20 9.43
C GLY A 205 -12.41 4.31 8.42
N VAL A 206 -11.14 4.59 8.10
CA VAL A 206 -10.26 3.72 7.29
C VAL A 206 -9.88 2.48 8.09
N THR A 207 -9.53 1.40 7.41
CA THR A 207 -9.25 0.10 8.01
C THR A 207 -7.83 -0.39 7.82
N SER A 208 -7.15 0.13 6.82
CA SER A 208 -5.84 -0.37 6.41
C SER A 208 -4.99 0.80 5.96
N VAL A 209 -3.79 0.93 6.53
CA VAL A 209 -2.81 1.97 6.20
C VAL A 209 -1.82 1.40 5.18
N GLU A 210 -1.79 1.96 3.98
CA GLU A 210 -0.82 1.63 2.94
C GLU A 210 0.35 2.60 3.04
N LEU A 211 1.53 2.09 3.40
CA LEU A 211 2.74 2.89 3.57
C LEU A 211 3.56 2.88 2.28
N LEU A 212 3.89 4.07 1.76
CA LEU A 212 4.91 4.21 0.73
C LEU A 212 6.20 3.48 1.16
N PRO A 213 7.12 3.15 0.22
CA PRO A 213 8.21 2.22 0.49
C PRO A 213 8.98 2.50 1.79
N VAL A 214 9.05 1.46 2.62
CA VAL A 214 9.78 1.46 3.89
C VAL A 214 10.98 0.52 3.89
N HIS A 215 11.22 -0.18 2.79
CA HIS A 215 12.46 -0.91 2.57
C HIS A 215 13.62 0.06 2.47
N THR A 216 14.82 -0.35 2.91
CA THR A 216 16.01 0.50 2.77
C THR A 216 16.22 0.89 1.31
N ALA A 217 16.22 2.17 1.04
CA ALA A 217 16.39 2.78 -0.26
C ALA A 217 17.57 3.77 -0.26
N PHE A 218 18.07 4.09 -1.45
CA PHE A 218 19.14 5.08 -1.61
C PHE A 218 18.67 6.25 -2.46
N ASP A 219 19.17 7.44 -2.11
CA ASP A 219 19.00 8.60 -2.97
C ASP A 219 19.77 8.39 -4.27
N ASP A 220 19.23 8.86 -5.38
CA ASP A 220 19.91 8.83 -6.67
C ASP A 220 21.07 9.81 -6.70
N ASP A 221 22.18 9.44 -7.34
CA ASP A 221 23.38 10.28 -7.45
C ASP A 221 23.07 11.66 -8.05
N PHE A 222 22.27 11.68 -9.14
CA PHE A 222 21.87 12.92 -9.79
C PHE A 222 20.95 13.81 -8.95
N LEU A 223 20.16 13.24 -8.03
CA LEU A 223 19.37 14.02 -7.07
C LEU A 223 20.26 14.64 -5.99
N VAL A 224 21.22 13.86 -5.47
CA VAL A 224 22.17 14.35 -4.46
C VAL A 224 23.02 15.48 -5.03
N GLU A 225 23.49 15.40 -6.29
CA GLU A 225 24.19 16.48 -6.97
C GLU A 225 23.38 17.77 -7.08
N ARG A 226 22.04 17.66 -7.11
CA ARG A 226 21.12 18.81 -7.13
C ARG A 226 20.67 19.26 -5.75
N GLY A 227 21.13 18.59 -4.67
CA GLY A 227 20.70 18.85 -3.30
C GLY A 227 19.30 18.34 -2.98
N LEU A 228 18.78 17.40 -3.78
CA LEU A 228 17.53 16.72 -3.62
C LEU A 228 17.73 15.30 -3.05
N VAL A 229 16.65 14.62 -2.67
CA VAL A 229 16.65 13.25 -2.16
C VAL A 229 15.53 12.45 -2.81
N ASN A 230 15.64 11.14 -2.86
CA ASN A 230 14.52 10.27 -3.25
C ASN A 230 13.56 10.15 -2.06
N TYR A 231 12.57 11.06 -2.02
CA TYR A 231 11.64 11.16 -0.88
C TYR A 231 10.64 10.01 -0.82
N TRP A 232 10.14 9.52 -1.97
CA TRP A 232 9.14 8.45 -1.97
C TRP A 232 9.71 7.08 -1.57
N GLY A 233 11.00 6.83 -1.86
CA GLY A 233 11.67 5.58 -1.47
C GLY A 233 11.62 4.48 -2.53
N TYR A 234 11.20 4.74 -3.77
CA TYR A 234 11.14 3.73 -4.84
C TYR A 234 12.51 3.35 -5.44
N ASN A 235 13.60 3.70 -4.79
CA ASN A 235 14.97 3.33 -5.18
C ASN A 235 15.55 2.30 -4.20
N THR A 236 14.87 1.17 -4.05
CA THR A 236 15.14 0.13 -3.06
C THR A 236 16.45 -0.62 -3.31
N ILE A 237 17.13 -1.00 -2.22
CA ILE A 237 18.31 -1.87 -2.23
C ILE A 237 18.25 -2.98 -1.18
N GLY A 238 17.58 -2.77 -0.05
CA GLY A 238 17.52 -3.72 1.06
C GLY A 238 16.13 -4.26 1.29
N PHE A 239 15.80 -5.40 0.69
CA PHE A 239 14.45 -5.98 0.71
C PHE A 239 13.99 -6.50 2.08
N PHE A 240 14.89 -6.73 3.04
CA PHE A 240 14.58 -7.26 4.37
C PHE A 240 14.74 -6.23 5.50
N ALA A 241 15.24 -5.04 5.20
CA ALA A 241 15.58 -4.05 6.20
C ALA A 241 14.61 -2.85 6.15
N PRO A 242 13.93 -2.50 7.27
CA PRO A 242 13.25 -1.22 7.36
C PRO A 242 14.26 -0.08 7.22
N ASP A 243 13.86 0.97 6.49
CA ASP A 243 14.73 2.09 6.22
C ASP A 243 15.08 2.84 7.52
N PRO A 244 16.38 2.95 7.88
CA PRO A 244 16.81 3.64 9.09
C PRO A 244 16.58 5.15 9.03
N HIS A 245 16.27 5.75 7.87
CA HIS A 245 15.90 7.15 7.75
C HIS A 245 14.57 7.50 8.39
N TYR A 246 13.70 6.51 8.63
CA TYR A 246 12.43 6.66 9.32
C TYR A 246 12.49 6.20 10.79
N ALA A 247 13.66 5.84 11.30
CA ALA A 247 13.81 5.47 12.71
C ALA A 247 14.11 6.68 13.59
N TYR A 248 13.47 6.74 14.76
CA TYR A 248 13.82 7.65 15.83
C TYR A 248 15.22 7.33 16.39
N SER A 249 15.52 6.03 16.53
CA SER A 249 16.84 5.53 16.91
C SER A 249 17.40 4.65 15.78
N PRO A 250 18.30 5.17 14.94
CA PRO A 250 18.71 4.51 13.70
C PRO A 250 19.17 3.04 13.85
N GLY A 251 19.80 2.66 14.97
CA GLY A 251 20.21 1.28 15.23
C GLY A 251 19.07 0.31 15.59
N PHE A 252 17.83 0.80 15.74
CA PHE A 252 16.67 0.02 16.18
C PHE A 252 15.48 0.10 15.23
N ALA A 253 15.71 0.45 13.96
CA ALA A 253 14.65 0.60 12.97
C ALA A 253 13.69 -0.61 12.91
N HIS A 254 14.20 -1.83 12.99
CA HIS A 254 13.40 -3.06 12.99
C HIS A 254 12.47 -3.18 14.22
N ALA A 255 12.94 -2.78 15.41
CA ALA A 255 12.13 -2.82 16.62
C ALA A 255 11.08 -1.70 16.64
N GLU A 256 11.43 -0.50 16.16
CA GLU A 256 10.51 0.62 16.06
C GLU A 256 9.41 0.34 15.02
N PHE A 257 9.75 -0.26 13.89
CA PHE A 257 8.78 -0.69 12.90
C PHE A 257 7.79 -1.71 13.49
N LYS A 258 8.29 -2.76 14.16
CA LYS A 258 7.44 -3.75 14.86
C LYS A 258 6.52 -3.08 15.89
N GLN A 259 7.02 -2.09 16.63
CA GLN A 259 6.22 -1.35 17.60
C GLN A 259 5.13 -0.51 16.91
N MET A 260 5.44 0.10 15.76
CA MET A 260 4.46 0.84 14.95
C MET A 260 3.32 -0.09 14.49
N VAL A 261 3.64 -1.25 13.94
CA VAL A 261 2.66 -2.25 13.51
C VAL A 261 1.77 -2.66 14.69
N ALA A 262 2.36 -3.03 15.84
CA ALA A 262 1.60 -3.41 17.03
C ALA A 262 0.63 -2.31 17.50
N ARG A 263 1.02 -1.03 17.40
CA ARG A 263 0.15 0.11 17.76
C ARG A 263 -1.01 0.31 16.78
N LEU A 264 -0.77 0.11 15.48
CA LEU A 264 -1.81 0.17 14.47
C LEU A 264 -2.79 -1.00 14.63
N HIS A 265 -2.31 -2.22 14.87
CA HIS A 265 -3.14 -3.39 15.17
C HIS A 265 -4.00 -3.21 16.42
N ASP A 266 -3.44 -2.64 17.50
CA ASP A 266 -4.19 -2.30 18.75
C ASP A 266 -5.38 -1.36 18.45
N ALA A 267 -5.28 -0.54 17.40
CA ALA A 267 -6.35 0.35 16.95
C ALA A 267 -7.31 -0.30 15.93
N GLY A 268 -7.05 -1.54 15.52
CA GLY A 268 -7.81 -2.26 14.50
C GLY A 268 -7.47 -1.85 13.06
N LEU A 269 -6.28 -1.29 12.83
CA LEU A 269 -5.77 -0.86 11.53
C LEU A 269 -4.76 -1.87 11.00
N GLU A 270 -4.97 -2.36 9.78
CA GLU A 270 -4.00 -3.18 9.05
C GLU A 270 -2.86 -2.32 8.49
N VAL A 271 -1.70 -2.93 8.29
CA VAL A 271 -0.52 -2.32 7.67
C VAL A 271 -0.22 -3.00 6.34
N ILE A 272 -0.33 -2.25 5.25
CA ILE A 272 0.01 -2.68 3.90
C ILE A 272 1.31 -1.98 3.51
N LEU A 273 2.26 -2.71 2.95
CA LEU A 273 3.50 -2.11 2.46
C LEU A 273 3.49 -1.96 0.95
N ASP A 274 3.84 -0.78 0.48
CA ASP A 274 4.23 -0.59 -0.91
C ASP A 274 5.67 -1.11 -1.10
N VAL A 275 5.84 -2.08 -2.01
CA VAL A 275 7.09 -2.81 -2.17
C VAL A 275 7.60 -2.80 -3.59
N VAL A 276 8.90 -2.58 -3.73
CA VAL A 276 9.59 -2.46 -5.01
C VAL A 276 10.52 -3.66 -5.18
N TYR A 277 10.07 -4.68 -5.91
CA TYR A 277 10.89 -5.86 -6.24
C TYR A 277 11.23 -5.94 -7.73
N ASN A 278 10.70 -5.03 -8.52
CA ASN A 278 10.87 -5.02 -9.97
C ASN A 278 12.22 -4.45 -10.42
N HIS A 279 12.84 -3.57 -9.64
CA HIS A 279 14.15 -2.97 -9.90
C HIS A 279 14.91 -2.66 -8.61
N THR A 280 16.15 -2.16 -8.73
CA THR A 280 16.98 -1.74 -7.60
C THR A 280 17.69 -0.43 -7.87
N ALA A 281 18.23 0.17 -6.80
CA ALA A 281 19.03 1.39 -6.81
C ALA A 281 20.35 1.29 -7.63
N GLU A 282 20.68 0.14 -8.22
CA GLU A 282 21.90 -0.03 -9.00
C GLU A 282 21.81 0.52 -10.43
N GLY A 283 20.61 0.94 -10.91
CA GLY A 283 20.39 1.58 -12.19
C GLY A 283 20.80 0.72 -13.42
N ASN A 284 21.10 1.34 -14.55
CA ASN A 284 21.49 0.67 -15.80
C ASN A 284 22.95 0.20 -15.80
N GLU A 285 23.51 -0.16 -16.96
CA GLU A 285 24.91 -0.62 -17.14
C GLU A 285 25.96 0.38 -16.62
N ARG A 286 25.57 1.65 -16.49
CA ARG A 286 26.40 2.73 -15.94
C ARG A 286 26.12 3.02 -14.47
N GLY A 287 25.26 2.27 -13.83
CA GLY A 287 24.95 2.44 -12.42
C GLY A 287 26.04 1.90 -11.49
N ALA A 288 25.88 2.18 -10.20
CA ALA A 288 26.82 1.78 -9.16
C ALA A 288 26.79 0.27 -8.87
N THR A 289 27.80 -0.24 -8.24
CA THR A 289 27.94 -1.63 -7.79
C THR A 289 27.84 -1.66 -6.27
N LEU A 290 26.63 -1.98 -5.78
CA LEU A 290 26.28 -1.80 -4.36
C LEU A 290 25.91 -3.12 -3.66
N SER A 291 25.30 -4.07 -4.39
CA SER A 291 24.81 -5.34 -3.89
C SER A 291 24.74 -6.38 -5.04
N LEU A 292 23.54 -6.61 -5.59
CA LEU A 292 23.20 -7.68 -6.54
C LEU A 292 24.13 -7.71 -7.77
N ARG A 293 24.44 -6.54 -8.33
CA ARG A 293 25.32 -6.39 -9.49
C ARG A 293 26.71 -6.96 -9.24
N GLY A 294 27.29 -6.68 -8.08
CA GLY A 294 28.63 -7.15 -7.72
C GLY A 294 28.65 -8.58 -7.20
N ILE A 295 27.52 -9.08 -6.70
CA ILE A 295 27.37 -10.44 -6.19
C ILE A 295 27.22 -11.43 -7.35
N ASP A 296 26.28 -11.21 -8.26
CA ASP A 296 26.09 -12.02 -9.47
C ASP A 296 25.13 -11.36 -10.47
N ASN A 297 25.61 -10.39 -11.21
CA ASN A 297 24.79 -9.59 -12.13
C ASN A 297 23.94 -10.45 -13.08
N ALA A 298 24.52 -11.49 -13.64
CA ALA A 298 23.88 -12.32 -14.67
C ALA A 298 22.73 -13.19 -14.13
N SER A 299 22.71 -13.47 -12.84
CA SER A 299 21.63 -14.21 -12.17
C SER A 299 20.53 -13.30 -11.65
N TYR A 300 20.89 -12.14 -11.06
CA TYR A 300 19.94 -11.25 -10.39
C TYR A 300 19.17 -10.33 -11.31
N TYR A 301 19.72 -10.00 -12.50
CA TYR A 301 19.08 -9.05 -13.43
C TYR A 301 18.70 -9.70 -14.75
N ARG A 302 17.61 -9.22 -15.35
CA ARG A 302 17.24 -9.57 -16.73
C ARG A 302 18.12 -8.82 -17.71
N LEU A 303 18.95 -9.56 -18.43
CA LEU A 303 19.85 -9.01 -19.43
C LEU A 303 19.25 -9.20 -20.84
N ARG A 304 19.59 -8.29 -21.75
CA ARG A 304 19.16 -8.42 -23.13
C ARG A 304 19.77 -9.69 -23.76
N PRO A 305 18.97 -10.52 -24.42
CA PRO A 305 19.46 -11.77 -24.99
C PRO A 305 20.42 -11.57 -26.19
N ASP A 306 20.27 -10.45 -26.92
CA ASP A 306 21.09 -10.05 -28.06
C ASP A 306 22.41 -9.37 -27.66
N ASP A 307 22.45 -8.73 -26.50
CA ASP A 307 23.65 -8.07 -25.96
C ASP A 307 23.58 -8.02 -24.42
N ARG A 308 24.21 -9.01 -23.76
CA ARG A 308 24.16 -9.20 -22.30
C ARG A 308 24.83 -8.09 -21.49
N ARG A 309 25.51 -7.14 -22.14
CA ARG A 309 26.03 -5.94 -21.49
C ARG A 309 24.92 -5.07 -20.91
N TYR A 310 23.76 -5.05 -21.56
CA TYR A 310 22.63 -4.19 -21.24
C TYR A 310 21.51 -4.94 -20.53
N TYR A 311 20.74 -4.20 -19.74
CA TYR A 311 19.58 -4.72 -19.02
C TYR A 311 18.30 -4.59 -19.87
N ILE A 312 17.34 -5.48 -19.67
CA ILE A 312 15.95 -5.22 -20.01
C ILE A 312 15.46 -4.13 -19.05
N ASN A 313 14.81 -3.09 -19.56
CA ASN A 313 14.41 -1.92 -18.78
C ASN A 313 12.91 -1.64 -18.95
N ASP A 314 12.07 -2.62 -18.64
CA ASP A 314 10.61 -2.47 -18.64
C ASP A 314 10.11 -1.68 -17.40
N THR A 315 11.00 -1.34 -16.49
CA THR A 315 10.75 -0.53 -15.28
C THR A 315 10.87 0.98 -15.53
N GLY A 316 11.63 1.38 -16.56
CA GLY A 316 11.98 2.79 -16.79
C GLY A 316 13.14 3.31 -15.92
N THR A 317 13.60 2.53 -14.91
CA THR A 317 14.63 2.94 -13.94
C THR A 317 16.03 2.46 -14.27
N GLY A 318 16.19 1.63 -15.32
CA GLY A 318 17.48 1.19 -15.84
C GLY A 318 17.76 -0.30 -15.71
N ASN A 319 17.15 -1.00 -14.78
CA ASN A 319 17.30 -2.45 -14.63
C ASN A 319 15.95 -3.14 -14.35
N THR A 320 15.92 -4.44 -14.52
CA THR A 320 14.80 -5.31 -14.14
C THR A 320 15.35 -6.51 -13.38
N VAL A 321 14.81 -6.76 -12.19
CA VAL A 321 15.16 -7.94 -11.37
C VAL A 321 14.62 -9.21 -12.04
N ASN A 322 15.41 -10.27 -12.04
CA ASN A 322 15.14 -11.51 -12.77
C ASN A 322 14.35 -12.52 -11.93
N LEU A 323 13.04 -12.35 -11.80
CA LEU A 323 12.20 -13.29 -11.03
C LEU A 323 12.00 -14.64 -11.71
N SER A 324 12.36 -14.82 -12.98
CA SER A 324 12.39 -16.13 -13.60
C SER A 324 13.56 -17.00 -13.08
N HIS A 325 14.57 -16.40 -12.42
CA HIS A 325 15.64 -17.15 -11.78
C HIS A 325 15.19 -17.68 -10.39
N PRO A 326 15.27 -18.99 -10.11
CA PRO A 326 14.69 -19.59 -8.90
C PRO A 326 15.25 -19.01 -7.58
N ARG A 327 16.54 -18.64 -7.54
CA ARG A 327 17.14 -18.04 -6.33
C ARG A 327 16.69 -16.58 -6.13
N VAL A 328 16.41 -15.85 -7.19
CA VAL A 328 15.88 -14.48 -7.11
C VAL A 328 14.42 -14.52 -6.69
N LEU A 329 13.62 -15.40 -7.27
CA LEU A 329 12.26 -15.67 -6.84
C LEU A 329 12.20 -16.08 -5.36
N GLN A 330 13.13 -16.98 -4.92
CA GLN A 330 13.28 -17.34 -3.52
C GLN A 330 13.54 -16.11 -2.64
N MET A 331 14.49 -15.25 -3.02
CA MET A 331 14.81 -14.04 -2.26
C MET A 331 13.59 -13.14 -2.07
N VAL A 332 12.81 -12.90 -3.12
CA VAL A 332 11.61 -12.07 -3.04
C VAL A 332 10.54 -12.72 -2.17
N THR A 333 10.28 -14.02 -2.34
CA THR A 333 9.26 -14.72 -1.53
C THR A 333 9.70 -14.89 -0.07
N ASP A 334 10.98 -15.07 0.21
CA ASP A 334 11.53 -15.06 1.58
C ASP A 334 11.38 -13.68 2.23
N SER A 335 11.59 -12.60 1.46
CA SER A 335 11.35 -11.24 1.94
C SER A 335 9.88 -11.03 2.30
N LEU A 336 8.96 -11.39 1.43
CA LEU A 336 7.52 -11.28 1.69
C LEU A 336 7.10 -12.06 2.95
N ARG A 337 7.58 -13.32 3.10
CA ARG A 337 7.31 -14.12 4.31
C ARG A 337 7.90 -13.48 5.57
N TYR A 338 9.11 -12.92 5.47
CA TYR A 338 9.74 -12.20 6.59
C TYR A 338 8.89 -11.02 7.06
N TRP A 339 8.41 -10.20 6.13
CA TRP A 339 7.57 -9.05 6.46
C TRP A 339 6.22 -9.47 7.08
N VAL A 340 5.63 -10.58 6.65
CA VAL A 340 4.39 -11.10 7.26
C VAL A 340 4.67 -11.77 8.60
N SER A 341 5.63 -12.71 8.66
CA SER A 341 5.81 -13.59 9.83
C SER A 341 6.58 -12.95 10.97
N GLU A 342 7.55 -12.05 10.65
CA GLU A 342 8.43 -11.43 11.63
C GLU A 342 8.06 -9.96 11.90
N MET A 343 7.58 -9.25 10.89
CA MET A 343 7.25 -7.83 10.97
C MET A 343 5.74 -7.59 11.10
N HIS A 344 4.93 -8.65 10.99
CA HIS A 344 3.47 -8.71 11.17
C HIS A 344 2.69 -7.76 10.25
N VAL A 345 3.15 -7.54 9.00
CA VAL A 345 2.37 -6.77 8.03
C VAL A 345 1.21 -7.59 7.47
N ASP A 346 0.10 -6.92 7.12
CA ASP A 346 -1.16 -7.54 6.69
C ASP A 346 -1.30 -7.64 5.17
N GLY A 347 -0.33 -7.11 4.42
CA GLY A 347 -0.35 -7.18 2.97
C GLY A 347 0.67 -6.30 2.27
N PHE A 348 0.58 -6.33 0.95
CA PHE A 348 1.51 -5.62 0.07
C PHE A 348 0.79 -4.99 -1.11
N ARG A 349 1.24 -3.80 -1.50
CA ARG A 349 1.02 -3.21 -2.82
C ARG A 349 2.33 -3.35 -3.59
N PHE A 350 2.28 -3.96 -4.75
CA PHE A 350 3.47 -4.22 -5.57
C PHE A 350 3.60 -3.17 -6.66
N ASP A 351 4.67 -2.41 -6.56
CA ASP A 351 5.09 -1.44 -7.58
C ASP A 351 5.35 -2.15 -8.91
N LEU A 352 4.82 -1.60 -10.03
CA LEU A 352 4.95 -2.17 -11.37
C LEU A 352 4.76 -3.70 -11.39
N ALA A 353 3.69 -4.20 -10.77
CA ALA A 353 3.49 -5.64 -10.54
C ALA A 353 3.46 -6.48 -11.83
N THR A 354 3.16 -5.89 -12.97
CA THR A 354 3.25 -6.55 -14.28
C THR A 354 4.65 -7.10 -14.56
N ILE A 355 5.70 -6.38 -14.14
CA ILE A 355 7.10 -6.83 -14.25
C ILE A 355 7.33 -8.16 -13.54
N LEU A 356 6.76 -8.32 -12.35
CA LEU A 356 6.96 -9.49 -11.50
C LEU A 356 6.32 -10.76 -12.08
N ALA A 357 5.36 -10.57 -12.98
CA ALA A 357 4.62 -11.63 -13.67
C ALA A 357 5.07 -11.83 -15.12
N ARG A 358 6.17 -11.16 -15.55
CA ARG A 358 6.72 -11.35 -16.89
C ARG A 358 7.58 -12.60 -16.94
N GLU A 359 7.17 -13.53 -17.78
CA GLU A 359 7.97 -14.67 -18.22
C GLU A 359 8.61 -14.38 -19.60
N ASP A 360 9.13 -15.39 -20.29
CA ASP A 360 9.85 -15.20 -21.55
C ASP A 360 8.97 -14.60 -22.67
N ASP A 361 7.68 -14.93 -22.69
CA ASP A 361 6.71 -14.49 -23.70
C ASP A 361 5.91 -13.24 -23.25
N GLY A 362 6.25 -12.60 -22.15
CA GLY A 362 5.58 -11.43 -21.58
C GLY A 362 4.81 -11.72 -20.30
N PHE A 363 3.72 -10.95 -20.05
CA PHE A 363 2.91 -11.15 -18.83
C PHE A 363 2.20 -12.50 -18.86
N ASP A 364 2.37 -13.27 -17.77
CA ASP A 364 1.67 -14.54 -17.54
C ASP A 364 0.98 -14.52 -16.16
N GLU A 365 -0.37 -14.61 -16.16
CA GLU A 365 -1.16 -14.70 -14.92
C GLU A 365 -0.91 -15.98 -14.10
N GLY A 366 -0.29 -17.01 -14.69
CA GLY A 366 0.21 -18.25 -14.08
C GLY A 366 1.72 -18.26 -13.92
N GLY A 367 2.38 -17.11 -14.05
CA GLY A 367 3.83 -17.00 -13.89
C GLY A 367 4.33 -17.38 -12.49
N GLY A 368 5.59 -17.78 -12.42
CA GLY A 368 6.20 -18.35 -11.21
C GLY A 368 6.02 -17.51 -9.96
N PHE A 369 6.12 -16.19 -10.05
CA PHE A 369 5.92 -15.30 -8.91
C PHE A 369 4.45 -15.28 -8.43
N LEU A 370 3.49 -15.10 -9.33
CA LEU A 370 2.07 -15.03 -8.98
C LEU A 370 1.58 -16.35 -8.39
N ASP A 371 2.00 -17.48 -8.94
CA ASP A 371 1.66 -18.79 -8.42
C ASP A 371 2.33 -19.06 -7.07
N SER A 372 3.58 -18.63 -6.89
CA SER A 372 4.27 -18.70 -5.58
C SER A 372 3.50 -17.94 -4.50
N CYS A 373 3.06 -16.71 -4.77
CA CYS A 373 2.28 -15.92 -3.81
C CYS A 373 0.92 -16.56 -3.48
N ARG A 374 0.25 -17.17 -4.47
CA ARG A 374 -1.09 -17.75 -4.29
C ARG A 374 -1.09 -19.06 -3.52
N GLN A 375 -0.06 -19.89 -3.70
CA GLN A 375 0.04 -21.21 -3.05
C GLN A 375 0.71 -21.16 -1.67
N ASP A 376 1.47 -20.11 -1.38
CA ASP A 376 2.20 -19.98 -0.13
C ASP A 376 1.22 -19.82 1.05
N PRO A 377 1.31 -20.67 2.10
CA PRO A 377 0.36 -20.62 3.21
C PRO A 377 0.41 -19.34 4.04
N VAL A 378 1.52 -18.59 4.00
CA VAL A 378 1.68 -17.29 4.66
C VAL A 378 1.10 -16.19 3.77
N LEU A 379 1.53 -16.13 2.50
CA LEU A 379 1.17 -15.04 1.58
C LEU A 379 -0.28 -15.12 1.12
N SER A 380 -0.87 -16.31 0.99
CA SER A 380 -2.28 -16.45 0.64
C SER A 380 -3.25 -15.93 1.71
N GLY A 381 -2.76 -15.69 2.93
CA GLY A 381 -3.53 -15.17 4.06
C GLY A 381 -3.55 -13.65 4.19
N VAL A 382 -2.77 -12.92 3.39
CA VAL A 382 -2.64 -11.46 3.46
C VAL A 382 -3.16 -10.78 2.20
N LYS A 383 -3.31 -9.45 2.24
CA LYS A 383 -3.77 -8.66 1.10
C LYS A 383 -2.66 -8.49 0.07
N LEU A 384 -2.95 -8.84 -1.19
CA LEU A 384 -2.05 -8.67 -2.33
C LEU A 384 -2.70 -7.71 -3.32
N ILE A 385 -2.04 -6.56 -3.54
CA ILE A 385 -2.53 -5.47 -4.40
C ILE A 385 -1.48 -5.24 -5.50
N ALA A 386 -1.89 -5.29 -6.74
CA ALA A 386 -1.03 -5.02 -7.87
C ALA A 386 -1.19 -3.58 -8.36
N GLU A 387 -0.09 -2.94 -8.69
CA GLU A 387 -0.07 -1.89 -9.70
C GLU A 387 0.00 -2.58 -11.07
N PRO A 388 -1.10 -2.64 -11.84
CA PRO A 388 -1.23 -3.57 -12.95
C PRO A 388 -0.72 -3.02 -14.27
N TRP A 389 0.42 -2.33 -14.27
CA TRP A 389 1.10 -1.81 -15.47
C TRP A 389 2.61 -1.75 -15.31
N ASP A 390 3.28 -1.58 -16.43
CA ASP A 390 4.70 -1.22 -16.58
C ASP A 390 4.91 -0.46 -17.91
N VAL A 391 6.15 -0.02 -18.19
CA VAL A 391 6.46 0.75 -19.40
C VAL A 391 6.88 -0.12 -20.59
N GLY A 392 6.98 -1.43 -20.41
CA GLY A 392 7.36 -2.37 -21.46
C GLY A 392 6.21 -2.71 -22.42
N PRO A 393 6.51 -3.40 -23.52
CA PRO A 393 5.48 -3.84 -24.47
C PRO A 393 4.45 -4.74 -23.80
N GLY A 394 3.14 -4.45 -23.99
CA GLY A 394 2.05 -5.18 -23.37
C GLY A 394 1.98 -5.02 -21.85
N GLY A 395 2.55 -3.93 -21.31
CA GLY A 395 2.65 -3.72 -19.87
C GLY A 395 1.34 -3.40 -19.15
N TYR A 396 0.31 -2.92 -19.84
CA TYR A 396 -0.99 -2.57 -19.23
C TYR A 396 -1.87 -3.81 -19.01
N GLN A 397 -2.07 -4.24 -17.78
CA GLN A 397 -2.70 -5.51 -17.40
C GLN A 397 -3.88 -5.38 -16.42
N VAL A 398 -4.55 -4.22 -16.40
CA VAL A 398 -5.74 -4.00 -15.54
C VAL A 398 -6.82 -5.05 -15.81
N GLY A 399 -7.23 -5.76 -14.77
CA GLY A 399 -8.20 -6.85 -14.81
C GLY A 399 -7.60 -8.22 -15.20
N GLN A 400 -6.28 -8.35 -15.38
CA GLN A 400 -5.66 -9.59 -15.83
C GLN A 400 -5.02 -10.41 -14.69
N PHE A 401 -4.81 -9.85 -13.52
CA PHE A 401 -4.23 -10.58 -12.39
C PHE A 401 -5.14 -11.71 -11.90
N PRO A 402 -4.56 -12.79 -11.32
CA PRO A 402 -5.31 -13.97 -10.94
C PRO A 402 -6.24 -13.73 -9.74
N PRO A 403 -7.20 -14.68 -9.46
CA PRO A 403 -7.99 -14.63 -8.24
C PRO A 403 -7.12 -14.59 -6.98
N GLY A 404 -7.54 -13.79 -5.98
CA GLY A 404 -6.79 -13.52 -4.76
C GLY A 404 -6.03 -12.19 -4.78
N TRP A 405 -5.84 -11.60 -5.96
CA TRP A 405 -5.21 -10.29 -6.13
C TRP A 405 -6.25 -9.18 -6.29
N ALA A 406 -6.01 -8.05 -5.65
CA ALA A 406 -6.63 -6.77 -5.98
C ALA A 406 -5.71 -5.96 -6.89
N GLU A 407 -6.26 -4.99 -7.59
CA GLU A 407 -5.52 -4.17 -8.54
C GLU A 407 -5.92 -2.69 -8.42
N TRP A 408 -4.94 -1.81 -8.47
CA TRP A 408 -5.22 -0.39 -8.65
C TRP A 408 -5.97 -0.16 -9.97
N ASN A 409 -7.09 0.56 -9.90
CA ASN A 409 -7.97 0.80 -11.04
C ASN A 409 -7.83 2.24 -11.54
N ASP A 410 -6.90 2.46 -12.45
CA ASP A 410 -6.68 3.76 -13.11
C ASP A 410 -7.89 4.22 -13.94
N LYS A 411 -8.68 3.26 -14.49
CA LYS A 411 -9.92 3.59 -15.20
C LYS A 411 -10.96 4.23 -14.27
N PHE A 412 -10.99 3.82 -12.99
CA PHE A 412 -11.85 4.48 -12.01
C PHE A 412 -11.39 5.93 -11.80
N ARG A 413 -10.10 6.15 -11.56
CA ARG A 413 -9.49 7.47 -11.41
C ARG A 413 -9.82 8.38 -12.59
N ASP A 414 -9.48 7.91 -13.79
CA ASP A 414 -9.57 8.74 -15.00
C ASP A 414 -11.02 9.02 -15.39
N THR A 415 -11.90 8.02 -15.29
CA THR A 415 -13.34 8.21 -15.57
C THR A 415 -13.97 9.14 -14.56
N THR A 416 -13.67 9.01 -13.24
CA THR A 416 -14.23 9.87 -12.20
C THR A 416 -13.82 11.33 -12.42
N ARG A 417 -12.54 11.58 -12.64
CA ARG A 417 -12.03 12.92 -12.94
C ARG A 417 -12.65 13.51 -14.22
N ALA A 418 -12.74 12.72 -15.28
CA ALA A 418 -13.34 13.15 -16.55
C ALA A 418 -14.84 13.40 -16.44
N PHE A 419 -15.59 12.58 -15.70
CA PHE A 419 -17.03 12.74 -15.50
C PHE A 419 -17.36 14.06 -14.79
N TRP A 420 -16.64 14.38 -13.71
CA TRP A 420 -16.90 15.59 -12.93
C TRP A 420 -16.49 16.88 -13.64
N LYS A 421 -15.67 16.82 -14.69
CA LYS A 421 -15.45 17.94 -15.63
C LYS A 421 -16.30 17.86 -16.90
N ALA A 422 -17.34 17.01 -16.92
CA ALA A 422 -18.26 16.79 -18.03
C ALA A 422 -17.60 16.28 -19.34
N ALA A 423 -16.49 15.52 -19.22
CA ALA A 423 -15.72 14.98 -20.36
C ALA A 423 -15.88 13.45 -20.55
N ALA A 424 -16.56 12.73 -19.64
CA ALA A 424 -16.89 11.31 -19.78
C ALA A 424 -18.40 11.09 -19.79
N PRO A 425 -18.92 10.08 -20.54
CA PRO A 425 -20.34 9.76 -20.59
C PRO A 425 -20.83 9.08 -19.30
N ALA A 426 -22.13 9.12 -19.04
CA ALA A 426 -22.78 8.46 -17.90
C ALA A 426 -22.55 6.93 -17.89
N SER A 427 -22.49 6.30 -19.07
CA SER A 427 -22.24 4.85 -19.21
C SER A 427 -20.90 4.41 -18.61
N ASP A 428 -19.85 5.21 -18.82
CA ASP A 428 -18.53 4.91 -18.26
C ASP A 428 -18.53 5.07 -16.75
N MET A 429 -19.16 6.14 -16.23
CA MET A 429 -19.28 6.36 -14.80
C MET A 429 -20.09 5.24 -14.12
N ALA A 430 -21.19 4.81 -14.71
CA ALA A 430 -22.01 3.69 -14.22
C ALA A 430 -21.17 2.38 -14.12
N ALA A 431 -20.32 2.12 -15.13
CA ALA A 431 -19.41 0.98 -15.08
C ALA A 431 -18.42 1.08 -13.90
N ARG A 432 -17.92 2.28 -13.58
CA ARG A 432 -17.01 2.48 -12.44
C ARG A 432 -17.74 2.31 -11.10
N LEU A 433 -18.94 2.89 -10.95
CA LEU A 433 -19.77 2.74 -9.74
C LEU A 433 -20.06 1.28 -9.39
N SER A 434 -20.15 0.40 -10.39
CA SER A 434 -20.35 -1.03 -10.23
C SER A 434 -19.05 -1.87 -10.14
N ALA A 435 -17.97 -1.30 -9.65
CA ALA A 435 -16.65 -1.92 -9.47
C ALA A 435 -16.02 -2.41 -10.77
N SER A 436 -16.24 -1.71 -11.90
CA SER A 436 -15.64 -2.08 -13.18
C SER A 436 -15.80 -3.57 -13.51
N ALA A 437 -17.05 -4.08 -13.36
CA ALA A 437 -17.35 -5.50 -13.47
C ALA A 437 -16.85 -6.13 -14.79
N ARG A 438 -16.80 -5.35 -15.89
CA ARG A 438 -16.30 -5.79 -17.19
C ARG A 438 -14.83 -6.23 -17.11
N GLU A 439 -14.03 -5.54 -16.33
CA GLU A 439 -12.61 -5.80 -16.13
C GLU A 439 -12.39 -6.90 -15.09
N PHE A 440 -13.11 -6.86 -13.96
CA PHE A 440 -12.81 -7.65 -12.78
C PHE A 440 -13.68 -8.88 -12.52
N SER A 441 -14.84 -9.07 -13.20
CA SER A 441 -15.77 -10.19 -12.91
C SER A 441 -15.36 -11.54 -13.50
N ARG A 442 -14.05 -11.76 -13.71
CA ARG A 442 -13.52 -12.99 -14.32
C ARG A 442 -13.16 -14.02 -13.24
N ARG A 443 -13.24 -15.32 -13.56
CA ARG A 443 -12.78 -16.46 -12.73
C ARG A 443 -13.23 -16.41 -11.27
N GLY A 444 -14.42 -15.88 -10.99
CA GLY A 444 -14.97 -15.81 -9.63
C GLY A 444 -14.34 -14.71 -8.76
N ARG A 445 -13.59 -13.79 -9.32
CA ARG A 445 -13.11 -12.57 -8.61
C ARG A 445 -14.31 -11.79 -8.06
N ARG A 446 -14.07 -10.93 -7.13
CA ARG A 446 -15.06 -10.16 -6.40
C ARG A 446 -14.91 -8.66 -6.66
N PRO A 447 -15.94 -7.85 -6.38
CA PRO A 447 -15.86 -6.38 -6.54
C PRO A 447 -14.65 -5.74 -5.86
N TRP A 448 -14.24 -6.27 -4.72
CA TRP A 448 -13.08 -5.78 -3.97
C TRP A 448 -11.75 -5.89 -4.74
N ALA A 449 -11.68 -6.70 -5.80
CA ALA A 449 -10.49 -6.76 -6.65
C ALA A 449 -10.19 -5.44 -7.34
N SER A 450 -11.20 -4.56 -7.52
CA SER A 450 -11.02 -3.19 -7.97
C SER A 450 -10.68 -2.29 -6.79
N VAL A 451 -9.42 -1.90 -6.65
CA VAL A 451 -9.01 -0.81 -5.75
C VAL A 451 -9.28 0.51 -6.46
N ASN A 452 -10.35 1.16 -6.04
CA ASN A 452 -10.79 2.43 -6.60
C ASN A 452 -10.04 3.58 -5.92
N PHE A 453 -9.52 4.51 -6.70
CA PHE A 453 -8.90 5.72 -6.19
C PHE A 453 -9.19 6.91 -7.12
N VAL A 454 -9.14 8.11 -6.58
CA VAL A 454 -9.19 9.36 -7.35
C VAL A 454 -7.80 9.95 -7.49
N THR A 455 -6.98 9.77 -6.48
CA THR A 455 -5.62 10.28 -6.31
C THR A 455 -4.75 9.23 -5.63
N ALA A 456 -3.46 9.26 -5.88
CA ALA A 456 -2.43 8.47 -5.24
C ALA A 456 -1.18 9.33 -5.02
N HIS A 457 -0.11 8.76 -4.46
CA HIS A 457 1.15 9.46 -4.23
C HIS A 457 1.72 10.07 -5.52
N ASP A 458 1.56 9.38 -6.64
CA ASP A 458 1.93 9.83 -7.99
C ASP A 458 0.77 10.60 -8.63
N GLY A 459 1.04 11.76 -9.16
CA GLY A 459 0.04 12.66 -9.72
C GLY A 459 -0.35 13.80 -8.78
N PHE A 460 -1.43 14.50 -9.13
CA PHE A 460 -2.00 15.57 -8.31
C PHE A 460 -2.77 15.02 -7.11
N PRO A 461 -2.59 15.57 -5.89
CA PRO A 461 -3.54 15.40 -4.81
C PRO A 461 -4.89 16.05 -5.16
N LEU A 462 -5.96 15.71 -4.46
CA LEU A 462 -7.32 16.10 -4.82
C LEU A 462 -7.53 17.61 -4.96
N SER A 463 -6.90 18.41 -4.12
CA SER A 463 -6.99 19.87 -4.23
C SER A 463 -6.34 20.41 -5.50
N ASP A 464 -5.27 19.77 -5.97
CA ASP A 464 -4.59 20.15 -7.21
C ASP A 464 -5.34 19.65 -8.44
N VAL A 465 -6.02 18.50 -8.37
CA VAL A 465 -6.92 18.00 -9.43
C VAL A 465 -8.00 19.04 -9.79
N VAL A 466 -8.46 19.81 -8.83
CA VAL A 466 -9.50 20.84 -9.03
C VAL A 466 -8.96 22.25 -9.14
N ALA A 467 -7.63 22.45 -9.10
CA ALA A 467 -7.00 23.76 -9.12
C ALA A 467 -5.98 23.98 -10.25
N TYR A 468 -5.47 22.89 -10.87
CA TYR A 468 -4.45 22.98 -11.90
C TYR A 468 -4.83 22.17 -13.15
N ASN A 469 -4.64 22.76 -14.32
CA ASN A 469 -4.70 22.04 -15.60
C ASN A 469 -3.31 21.51 -15.97
N ASP A 470 -2.28 22.32 -15.76
CA ASP A 470 -0.89 22.01 -16.12
C ASP A 470 -0.08 21.59 -14.89
N LYS A 471 0.97 20.78 -15.12
CA LYS A 471 1.91 20.39 -14.07
C LYS A 471 2.95 21.50 -13.85
N HIS A 472 3.39 21.62 -12.59
CA HIS A 472 4.39 22.59 -12.15
C HIS A 472 5.50 21.86 -11.35
N ASN A 473 6.33 21.07 -12.07
CA ASN A 473 7.39 20.22 -11.50
C ASN A 473 8.77 20.88 -11.54
N GLU A 474 8.87 22.19 -11.74
CA GLU A 474 10.17 22.92 -11.87
C GLU A 474 11.09 22.67 -10.69
N ALA A 475 10.54 22.52 -9.47
CA ALA A 475 11.28 22.24 -8.26
C ALA A 475 12.05 20.89 -8.29
N ASN A 476 11.67 19.96 -9.17
CA ASN A 476 12.36 18.68 -9.33
C ASN A 476 13.66 18.79 -10.11
N GLY A 477 13.92 19.95 -10.76
CA GLY A 477 15.15 20.19 -11.52
C GLY A 477 15.23 19.41 -12.83
N GLU A 478 14.08 19.01 -13.41
CA GLU A 478 13.99 18.24 -14.67
C GLU A 478 13.30 19.02 -15.80
N ASP A 479 13.32 20.34 -15.71
CA ASP A 479 12.73 21.27 -16.69
C ASP A 479 11.23 21.00 -16.94
N ASN A 480 10.48 20.57 -15.89
CA ASN A 480 9.07 20.22 -15.95
C ASN A 480 8.74 19.12 -16.99
N ARG A 481 9.71 18.24 -17.31
CA ARG A 481 9.53 17.13 -18.27
C ARG A 481 9.01 15.86 -17.62
N ASP A 482 9.27 15.68 -16.32
CA ASP A 482 8.87 14.58 -15.48
C ASP A 482 7.37 14.61 -15.14
N GLY A 483 6.82 13.48 -14.72
CA GLY A 483 5.39 13.32 -14.38
C GLY A 483 4.46 13.36 -15.59
N SER A 484 3.18 13.05 -15.38
CA SER A 484 2.17 12.98 -16.43
C SER A 484 1.81 14.36 -16.99
N SER A 485 1.67 14.47 -18.31
CA SER A 485 1.12 15.68 -18.96
C SER A 485 -0.39 15.66 -19.10
N ASN A 486 -1.04 14.52 -18.81
CA ASN A 486 -2.50 14.39 -18.81
C ASN A 486 -2.99 13.94 -17.43
N ASN A 487 -3.47 14.88 -16.64
CA ASN A 487 -3.94 14.63 -15.26
C ASN A 487 -5.45 14.42 -15.17
N ASN A 488 -6.20 14.57 -16.25
CA ASN A 488 -7.67 14.64 -16.24
C ASN A 488 -8.20 15.66 -15.22
N SER A 489 -7.40 16.68 -14.89
CA SER A 489 -7.70 17.73 -13.93
C SER A 489 -8.51 18.88 -14.55
N TRP A 490 -9.04 19.76 -13.70
CA TRP A 490 -9.75 20.97 -14.11
C TRP A 490 -9.52 22.07 -13.08
N ASN A 491 -8.92 23.19 -13.50
CA ASN A 491 -8.62 24.32 -12.62
C ASN A 491 -9.86 25.16 -12.17
N CYS A 492 -11.06 24.75 -12.59
CA CYS A 492 -12.33 25.44 -12.32
C CYS A 492 -12.35 26.92 -12.75
N GLY A 493 -11.53 27.28 -13.75
CA GLY A 493 -11.51 28.62 -14.38
C GLY A 493 -10.28 29.46 -14.10
N VAL A 494 -9.47 29.13 -13.09
CA VAL A 494 -8.21 29.82 -12.77
C VAL A 494 -7.13 28.82 -12.40
N GLU A 495 -5.96 28.95 -13.00
CA GLU A 495 -4.79 28.11 -12.68
C GLU A 495 -4.22 28.46 -11.31
N GLY A 496 -4.09 27.48 -10.42
CA GLY A 496 -3.53 27.65 -9.10
C GLY A 496 -4.42 28.41 -8.09
N PRO A 497 -3.84 28.95 -7.02
CA PRO A 497 -4.58 29.61 -5.95
C PRO A 497 -5.35 30.86 -6.44
N THR A 498 -6.54 31.07 -5.91
CA THR A 498 -7.37 32.24 -6.23
C THR A 498 -8.10 32.77 -4.99
N ALA A 499 -8.36 34.07 -4.97
CA ALA A 499 -9.19 34.70 -3.95
C ALA A 499 -10.69 34.71 -4.33
N ASP A 500 -11.07 34.26 -5.53
CA ASP A 500 -12.46 34.23 -5.98
C ASP A 500 -13.27 33.21 -5.17
N PRO A 501 -14.28 33.63 -4.39
CA PRO A 501 -15.04 32.72 -3.54
C PRO A 501 -15.90 31.74 -4.34
N ALA A 502 -16.38 32.10 -5.54
CA ALA A 502 -17.23 31.26 -6.36
C ALA A 502 -16.39 30.08 -6.96
N ILE A 503 -15.18 30.37 -7.41
CA ILE A 503 -14.25 29.34 -7.90
C ILE A 503 -13.84 28.41 -6.76
N ASN A 504 -13.51 28.95 -5.59
CA ASN A 504 -13.15 28.15 -4.43
C ASN A 504 -14.30 27.27 -3.94
N GLU A 505 -15.55 27.74 -3.99
CA GLU A 505 -16.72 26.91 -3.65
C GLU A 505 -16.94 25.80 -4.69
N LEU A 506 -16.75 26.09 -5.98
CA LEU A 506 -16.84 25.08 -7.02
C LEU A 506 -15.75 24.00 -6.84
N ARG A 507 -14.51 24.38 -6.52
CA ARG A 507 -13.42 23.44 -6.22
C ARG A 507 -13.75 22.54 -5.04
N GLU A 508 -14.25 23.11 -3.95
CA GLU A 508 -14.68 22.34 -2.78
C GLU A 508 -15.81 21.36 -3.12
N ARG A 509 -16.79 21.79 -3.92
CA ARG A 509 -17.89 20.95 -4.37
C ARG A 509 -17.40 19.80 -5.24
N GLN A 510 -16.51 20.05 -6.20
CA GLN A 510 -15.92 19.02 -7.04
C GLN A 510 -15.09 18.02 -6.24
N ALA A 511 -14.31 18.47 -5.26
CA ALA A 511 -13.58 17.61 -4.35
C ALA A 511 -14.52 16.71 -3.53
N ARG A 512 -15.62 17.26 -2.96
CA ARG A 512 -16.64 16.47 -2.26
C ARG A 512 -17.31 15.44 -3.17
N ASN A 513 -17.62 15.82 -4.41
CA ASN A 513 -18.23 14.91 -5.39
C ASN A 513 -17.34 13.71 -5.71
N MET A 514 -16.03 13.95 -5.90
CA MET A 514 -15.06 12.88 -6.16
C MET A 514 -14.90 11.94 -4.95
N LEU A 515 -14.82 12.49 -3.72
CA LEU A 515 -14.78 11.71 -2.48
C LEU A 515 -16.06 10.90 -2.27
N ALA A 516 -17.24 11.49 -2.52
CA ALA A 516 -18.51 10.80 -2.43
C ALA A 516 -18.62 9.68 -3.48
N THR A 517 -18.21 9.96 -4.72
CA THR A 517 -18.14 8.93 -5.79
C THR A 517 -17.25 7.75 -5.39
N LEU A 518 -16.07 8.04 -4.84
CA LEU A 518 -15.13 7.01 -4.37
C LEU A 518 -15.74 6.12 -3.28
N LEU A 519 -16.28 6.74 -2.23
CA LEU A 519 -16.71 6.03 -1.03
C LEU A 519 -18.11 5.37 -1.17
N LEU A 520 -18.95 5.83 -2.11
CA LEU A 520 -20.25 5.22 -2.40
C LEU A 520 -20.19 4.15 -3.50
N SER A 521 -19.10 4.05 -4.26
CA SER A 521 -18.92 3.05 -5.31
C SER A 521 -18.70 1.64 -4.74
N GLN A 522 -19.09 0.61 -5.49
CA GLN A 522 -18.67 -0.77 -5.24
C GLN A 522 -17.16 -0.90 -5.48
N GLY A 523 -16.52 -1.88 -4.83
CA GLY A 523 -15.06 -2.07 -4.88
C GLY A 523 -14.39 -1.67 -3.57
N THR A 524 -13.06 -1.66 -3.53
CA THR A 524 -12.24 -1.25 -2.38
C THR A 524 -11.78 0.18 -2.58
N PRO A 525 -12.24 1.16 -1.80
CA PRO A 525 -11.79 2.53 -1.93
C PRO A 525 -10.41 2.73 -1.29
N MET A 526 -9.56 3.53 -1.94
CA MET A 526 -8.29 4.04 -1.43
C MET A 526 -8.32 5.56 -1.37
N LEU A 527 -8.01 6.12 -0.22
CA LEU A 527 -7.91 7.56 0.04
C LEU A 527 -6.44 7.94 0.22
N LEU A 528 -5.97 8.96 -0.50
CA LEU A 528 -4.65 9.54 -0.31
C LEU A 528 -4.66 10.45 0.93
N ALA A 529 -3.69 10.26 1.83
CA ALA A 529 -3.55 11.08 3.04
C ALA A 529 -3.40 12.57 2.72
N GLY A 530 -4.26 13.36 3.34
CA GLY A 530 -4.34 14.82 3.15
C GLY A 530 -5.45 15.26 2.21
N ASP A 531 -6.02 14.38 1.38
CA ASP A 531 -7.16 14.74 0.53
C ASP A 531 -8.40 15.10 1.37
N GLU A 532 -8.54 14.47 2.53
CA GLU A 532 -9.60 14.72 3.49
C GLU A 532 -9.53 16.10 4.18
N PHE A 533 -8.42 16.82 4.04
CA PHE A 533 -8.29 18.18 4.57
C PHE A 533 -7.71 19.21 3.59
N GLY A 534 -7.54 18.83 2.32
CA GLY A 534 -7.19 19.78 1.27
C GLY A 534 -5.70 19.99 1.07
N ARG A 535 -4.88 18.94 1.24
CA ARG A 535 -3.45 18.93 0.86
C ARG A 535 -3.29 19.43 -0.57
N THR A 536 -2.23 20.22 -0.80
CA THR A 536 -1.77 20.65 -2.12
C THR A 536 -0.28 20.41 -2.26
N GLN A 537 0.16 20.12 -3.48
CA GLN A 537 1.56 20.06 -3.89
C GLN A 537 1.95 21.28 -4.75
N GLY A 538 1.04 22.31 -4.80
CA GLY A 538 1.28 23.51 -5.58
C GLY A 538 1.33 23.26 -7.10
N GLY A 539 0.63 22.21 -7.57
CA GLY A 539 0.66 21.80 -8.97
C GLY A 539 1.84 20.90 -9.36
N ASN A 540 2.68 20.48 -8.41
CA ASN A 540 3.66 19.42 -8.67
C ASN A 540 2.96 18.06 -8.67
N ASN A 541 2.99 17.35 -9.80
CA ASN A 541 2.36 16.04 -9.94
C ASN A 541 3.33 14.86 -9.89
N ASN A 542 4.58 15.11 -9.48
CA ASN A 542 5.63 14.10 -9.38
C ASN A 542 6.60 14.44 -8.24
N ALA A 543 6.09 14.56 -7.02
CA ALA A 543 6.83 15.07 -5.88
C ALA A 543 7.83 14.05 -5.29
N TYR A 544 8.34 13.10 -6.10
CA TYR A 544 9.19 11.97 -5.67
C TYR A 544 10.48 12.39 -4.98
N CYS A 545 10.99 13.59 -5.29
CA CYS A 545 12.24 14.13 -4.75
C CYS A 545 12.03 15.33 -3.82
N GLN A 546 10.79 15.62 -3.40
CA GLN A 546 10.43 16.79 -2.60
C GLN A 546 10.29 16.44 -1.11
N ASN A 547 11.40 16.37 -0.38
CA ASN A 547 11.40 16.18 1.07
C ASN A 547 11.25 17.54 1.81
N ASN A 548 10.14 18.22 1.55
CA ASN A 548 9.82 19.54 2.06
C ASN A 548 8.29 19.76 2.15
N GLU A 549 7.85 21.00 2.33
CA GLU A 549 6.44 21.39 2.48
C GLU A 549 5.56 21.02 1.28
N THR A 550 6.14 20.79 0.10
CA THR A 550 5.38 20.29 -1.07
C THR A 550 4.76 18.92 -0.78
N SER A 551 5.49 18.06 -0.06
CA SER A 551 5.08 16.68 0.23
C SER A 551 4.59 16.46 1.66
N TRP A 552 5.07 17.27 2.63
CA TRP A 552 4.68 17.10 4.03
C TRP A 552 3.28 17.62 4.28
N LEU A 553 2.48 16.86 5.05
CA LEU A 553 1.13 17.25 5.40
C LEU A 553 1.12 18.49 6.30
N ASP A 554 0.27 19.45 5.96
CA ASP A 554 0.07 20.67 6.76
C ASP A 554 -1.08 20.46 7.74
N TRP A 555 -0.75 20.42 9.01
CA TRP A 555 -1.69 20.21 10.11
C TRP A 555 -2.26 21.52 10.71
N ASP A 556 -1.96 22.67 10.11
CA ASP A 556 -2.66 23.91 10.46
C ASP A 556 -4.04 23.95 9.75
N LEU A 557 -4.97 23.16 10.30
CA LEU A 557 -6.24 22.88 9.69
C LEU A 557 -7.19 24.09 9.76
N SER A 558 -7.58 24.60 8.60
CA SER A 558 -8.60 25.64 8.47
C SER A 558 -10.00 25.12 8.86
N GLY A 559 -10.97 26.00 8.97
CA GLY A 559 -12.36 25.62 9.17
C GLY A 559 -12.91 24.75 8.03
N LYS A 560 -12.54 25.03 6.78
CA LYS A 560 -12.90 24.22 5.61
C LYS A 560 -12.25 22.83 5.63
N ALA A 561 -10.99 22.75 6.03
CA ALA A 561 -10.29 21.46 6.21
C ALA A 561 -11.02 20.56 7.21
N ARG A 562 -11.41 21.09 8.37
CA ARG A 562 -12.18 20.35 9.39
C ARG A 562 -13.55 19.90 8.89
N GLN A 563 -14.22 20.70 8.08
CA GLN A 563 -15.50 20.34 7.44
C GLN A 563 -15.30 19.18 6.45
N ARG A 564 -14.22 19.19 5.66
CA ARG A 564 -13.93 18.10 4.72
C ARG A 564 -13.55 16.79 5.46
N ILE A 565 -12.81 16.87 6.58
CA ILE A 565 -12.56 15.71 7.45
C ILE A 565 -13.89 15.13 7.95
N ALA A 566 -14.79 15.96 8.50
CA ALA A 566 -16.12 15.53 8.97
C ALA A 566 -16.93 14.89 7.83
N PHE A 567 -16.85 15.44 6.63
CA PHE A 567 -17.51 14.92 5.44
C PHE A 567 -16.98 13.51 5.07
N VAL A 568 -15.66 13.28 5.10
CA VAL A 568 -15.07 11.94 4.86
C VAL A 568 -15.48 10.96 5.95
N GLN A 569 -15.48 11.39 7.22
CA GLN A 569 -15.94 10.57 8.35
C GLN A 569 -17.40 10.14 8.21
N GLU A 570 -18.27 11.03 7.73
CA GLU A 570 -19.68 10.73 7.44
C GLU A 570 -19.79 9.69 6.31
N LEU A 571 -19.10 9.87 5.20
CA LEU A 571 -19.11 8.93 4.07
C LEU A 571 -18.60 7.53 4.45
N THR A 572 -17.53 7.46 5.21
CA THR A 572 -17.00 6.17 5.68
C THR A 572 -17.95 5.51 6.67
N ALA A 573 -18.59 6.29 7.55
CA ALA A 573 -19.63 5.79 8.46
C ALA A 573 -20.84 5.24 7.69
N LEU A 574 -21.33 5.95 6.66
CA LEU A 574 -22.39 5.46 5.76
C LEU A 574 -21.99 4.15 5.07
N ARG A 575 -20.76 4.08 4.51
CA ARG A 575 -20.26 2.85 3.88
C ARG A 575 -20.19 1.68 4.87
N HIS A 576 -19.76 1.90 6.12
CA HIS A 576 -19.75 0.87 7.14
C HIS A 576 -21.15 0.48 7.61
N HIS A 577 -22.07 1.44 7.68
CA HIS A 577 -23.43 1.21 8.13
C HIS A 577 -24.27 0.42 7.11
N TYR A 578 -24.13 0.73 5.81
CA TYR A 578 -24.94 0.13 4.74
C TYR A 578 -24.13 -0.93 3.95
N PRO A 579 -24.30 -2.25 4.23
CA PRO A 579 -23.59 -3.31 3.49
C PRO A 579 -23.82 -3.27 1.98
N ILE A 580 -24.95 -2.74 1.52
CA ILE A 580 -25.26 -2.62 0.10
C ILE A 580 -24.27 -1.76 -0.68
N LEU A 581 -23.58 -0.81 -0.01
CA LEU A 581 -22.53 0.03 -0.61
C LEU A 581 -21.20 -0.70 -0.78
N ARG A 582 -21.05 -1.93 -0.24
CA ARG A 582 -19.82 -2.73 -0.23
C ARG A 582 -20.10 -4.21 -0.44
N ARG A 583 -20.80 -4.54 -1.52
CA ARG A 583 -21.25 -5.91 -1.79
C ARG A 583 -20.07 -6.84 -2.11
N GLY A 584 -20.12 -8.06 -1.58
CA GLY A 584 -19.16 -9.12 -1.87
C GLY A 584 -19.35 -9.81 -3.23
N ARG A 585 -20.33 -9.38 -4.05
CA ARG A 585 -20.62 -9.91 -5.40
C ARG A 585 -20.94 -8.78 -6.35
N PHE A 586 -20.53 -8.94 -7.61
CA PHE A 586 -20.87 -7.99 -8.66
C PHE A 586 -22.39 -7.87 -8.85
N LEU A 587 -22.82 -6.66 -9.12
CA LEU A 587 -24.19 -6.36 -9.53
C LEU A 587 -24.43 -6.89 -10.96
N THR A 588 -25.58 -7.48 -11.17
CA THR A 588 -25.90 -8.14 -12.44
C THR A 588 -26.97 -7.42 -13.25
N GLY A 589 -27.80 -6.60 -12.59
CA GLY A 589 -29.01 -6.01 -13.20
C GLY A 589 -30.07 -7.06 -13.56
N ALA A 590 -29.88 -8.32 -13.15
CA ALA A 590 -30.83 -9.38 -13.44
C ALA A 590 -32.10 -9.24 -12.59
N PHE A 591 -33.26 -9.47 -13.21
CA PHE A 591 -34.54 -9.46 -12.52
C PHE A 591 -34.74 -10.74 -11.73
N ASP A 592 -34.95 -10.63 -10.42
CA ASP A 592 -35.38 -11.74 -9.57
C ASP A 592 -36.89 -11.82 -9.58
N ALA A 593 -37.44 -12.84 -10.27
CA ALA A 593 -38.87 -13.01 -10.43
C ALA A 593 -39.61 -13.37 -9.10
N ALA A 594 -38.89 -13.95 -8.13
CA ALA A 594 -39.47 -14.29 -6.83
C ALA A 594 -39.62 -13.05 -5.94
N LEU A 595 -38.71 -12.10 -6.06
CA LEU A 595 -38.71 -10.86 -5.28
C LEU A 595 -39.31 -9.69 -6.05
N GLY A 596 -39.45 -9.78 -7.37
CA GLY A 596 -39.96 -8.72 -8.24
C GLY A 596 -39.03 -7.50 -8.35
N VAL A 597 -37.71 -7.70 -8.17
CA VAL A 597 -36.70 -6.62 -8.13
C VAL A 597 -35.44 -6.99 -8.89
N LYS A 598 -34.62 -5.97 -9.22
CA LYS A 598 -33.25 -6.11 -9.70
C LYS A 598 -32.29 -5.74 -8.57
N ASP A 599 -31.09 -6.29 -8.57
CA ASP A 599 -30.03 -5.93 -7.61
C ASP A 599 -29.49 -4.50 -7.86
N VAL A 600 -29.54 -4.05 -9.11
CA VAL A 600 -29.29 -2.67 -9.51
C VAL A 600 -30.25 -2.28 -10.64
N THR A 601 -30.78 -1.04 -10.55
CA THR A 601 -31.54 -0.41 -11.63
C THR A 601 -30.95 0.97 -11.88
N TRP A 602 -30.64 1.27 -13.12
CA TRP A 602 -30.18 2.59 -13.51
C TRP A 602 -31.38 3.48 -13.83
N VAL A 603 -31.45 4.64 -13.23
CA VAL A 603 -32.64 5.50 -13.23
C VAL A 603 -32.33 6.79 -14.00
N HIS A 604 -33.16 7.08 -14.99
CA HIS A 604 -33.16 8.36 -15.71
C HIS A 604 -33.76 9.47 -14.83
N CYS A 605 -33.47 10.74 -15.12
CA CYS A 605 -34.02 11.86 -14.36
C CYS A 605 -35.54 11.92 -14.35
N SER A 606 -36.24 11.27 -15.28
CA SER A 606 -37.70 11.08 -15.28
C SER A 606 -38.22 10.06 -14.25
N GLY A 607 -37.37 9.41 -13.46
CA GLY A 607 -37.74 8.34 -12.55
C GLY A 607 -37.89 6.96 -13.19
N ALA A 608 -37.82 6.87 -14.51
CA ALA A 608 -37.90 5.61 -15.25
C ALA A 608 -36.55 4.90 -15.32
N GLU A 609 -36.58 3.57 -15.60
CA GLU A 609 -35.34 2.83 -15.88
C GLU A 609 -34.72 3.33 -17.20
N MET A 610 -33.41 3.57 -17.19
CA MET A 610 -32.64 4.01 -18.36
C MET A 610 -32.70 2.99 -19.49
N GLN A 611 -32.91 3.48 -20.69
CA GLN A 611 -32.98 2.72 -21.92
C GLN A 611 -31.68 2.84 -22.71
N GLU A 612 -31.53 2.03 -23.76
CA GLU A 612 -30.34 2.04 -24.61
C GLU A 612 -30.09 3.40 -25.28
N ALA A 613 -31.15 4.15 -25.59
CA ALA A 613 -31.03 5.50 -26.13
C ALA A 613 -30.42 6.49 -25.14
N ASP A 614 -30.80 6.38 -23.84
CA ASP A 614 -30.29 7.24 -22.80
C ASP A 614 -28.78 7.01 -22.59
N TRP A 615 -28.34 5.74 -22.65
CA TRP A 615 -26.93 5.38 -22.54
C TRP A 615 -26.06 5.85 -23.72
N ARG A 616 -26.68 6.14 -24.88
CA ARG A 616 -26.00 6.67 -26.06
C ARG A 616 -26.02 8.20 -26.15
N ASP A 617 -26.71 8.87 -25.22
CA ASP A 617 -26.72 10.32 -25.18
C ASP A 617 -25.45 10.83 -24.49
N ASP A 618 -24.54 11.38 -25.28
CA ASP A 618 -23.31 11.99 -24.79
C ASP A 618 -23.53 13.22 -23.89
N ASN A 619 -24.75 13.76 -23.86
CA ASN A 619 -25.13 14.89 -22.99
C ASN A 619 -25.75 14.41 -21.66
N MET A 620 -26.03 13.14 -21.50
CA MET A 620 -26.51 12.57 -20.24
C MET A 620 -25.46 12.74 -19.16
N ARG A 621 -25.76 13.59 -18.17
CA ARG A 621 -24.87 13.91 -17.05
C ARG A 621 -25.56 13.72 -15.69
N CYS A 622 -26.88 13.47 -15.69
CA CYS A 622 -27.65 13.23 -14.47
C CYS A 622 -28.35 11.89 -14.56
N PHE A 623 -28.05 11.00 -13.62
CA PHE A 623 -28.65 9.65 -13.55
C PHE A 623 -28.60 9.11 -12.13
N GLY A 624 -29.42 8.09 -11.85
CA GLY A 624 -29.49 7.41 -10.57
C GLY A 624 -29.02 5.96 -10.63
N MET A 625 -28.37 5.50 -9.57
CA MET A 625 -28.05 4.08 -9.30
C MET A 625 -28.92 3.61 -8.13
N LEU A 626 -29.96 2.87 -8.44
CA LEU A 626 -30.85 2.25 -7.45
C LEU A 626 -30.33 0.87 -7.07
N LEU A 627 -29.97 0.70 -5.82
CA LEU A 627 -29.51 -0.55 -5.22
C LEU A 627 -30.65 -1.11 -4.35
N ASP A 628 -31.19 -2.28 -4.69
CA ASP A 628 -32.28 -2.88 -3.92
C ASP A 628 -31.76 -3.92 -2.92
N GLY A 629 -31.89 -3.60 -1.62
CA GLY A 629 -31.43 -4.44 -0.52
C GLY A 629 -32.17 -5.79 -0.42
N ARG A 630 -33.32 -5.94 -1.06
CA ARG A 630 -34.08 -7.18 -1.11
C ARG A 630 -33.44 -8.21 -2.06
N ALA A 631 -32.77 -7.75 -3.11
CA ALA A 631 -32.11 -8.57 -4.12
C ALA A 631 -30.76 -9.10 -3.63
N GLN A 632 -30.75 -9.94 -2.60
CA GLN A 632 -29.53 -10.56 -2.11
C GLN A 632 -29.31 -11.94 -2.74
N ALA A 633 -28.37 -12.03 -3.67
CA ALA A 633 -27.96 -13.28 -4.31
C ALA A 633 -27.11 -14.20 -3.40
N THR A 634 -27.28 -14.15 -2.08
CA THR A 634 -26.39 -14.88 -1.17
C THR A 634 -26.78 -16.32 -0.91
N GLY A 635 -27.96 -16.82 -1.39
CA GLY A 635 -28.38 -18.20 -1.14
C GLY A 635 -28.56 -18.57 0.35
N ILE A 636 -28.21 -17.65 1.25
CA ILE A 636 -28.46 -17.73 2.69
C ILE A 636 -29.44 -16.61 3.01
N PRO A 637 -30.69 -16.91 3.34
CA PRO A 637 -31.64 -15.92 3.80
C PRO A 637 -31.10 -15.36 5.12
N VAL A 638 -30.47 -14.19 5.10
CA VAL A 638 -30.29 -13.38 6.30
C VAL A 638 -31.58 -12.60 6.45
N PRO A 639 -32.37 -12.84 7.51
CA PRO A 639 -33.55 -12.04 7.76
C PRO A 639 -33.13 -10.69 8.34
N SER A 640 -32.76 -9.81 7.52
CA SER A 640 -32.77 -8.37 7.68
C SER A 640 -32.47 -7.80 6.32
N SER A 641 -33.45 -7.22 5.73
CA SER A 641 -33.28 -6.50 4.49
C SER A 641 -32.20 -5.47 4.68
N ASP A 642 -31.10 -5.60 3.92
CA ASP A 642 -30.22 -4.48 3.67
C ASP A 642 -31.06 -3.31 3.13
N ALA A 643 -30.66 -2.08 3.39
CA ALA A 643 -31.40 -0.91 2.94
C ALA A 643 -31.51 -0.86 1.41
N THR A 644 -32.57 -0.29 0.89
CA THR A 644 -32.68 0.06 -0.54
C THR A 644 -32.23 1.51 -0.68
N MET A 645 -31.22 1.74 -1.50
CA MET A 645 -30.55 3.02 -1.65
C MET A 645 -30.60 3.52 -3.09
N LEU A 646 -30.76 4.84 -3.26
CA LEU A 646 -30.64 5.52 -4.56
C LEU A 646 -29.51 6.53 -4.48
N ILE A 647 -28.46 6.34 -5.29
CA ILE A 647 -27.38 7.29 -5.47
C ILE A 647 -27.69 8.08 -6.73
N VAL A 648 -27.79 9.41 -6.65
CA VAL A 648 -28.00 10.29 -7.80
C VAL A 648 -26.75 11.12 -8.03
N LEU A 649 -26.24 11.12 -9.26
CA LEU A 649 -25.13 11.94 -9.71
C LEU A 649 -25.66 12.98 -10.73
N ASN A 650 -25.31 14.24 -10.53
CA ASN A 650 -25.54 15.30 -11.51
C ASN A 650 -24.23 16.04 -11.81
N ALA A 651 -23.61 15.74 -12.94
CA ALA A 651 -22.42 16.43 -13.42
C ALA A 651 -22.72 17.61 -14.36
N HIS A 652 -23.99 17.97 -14.55
CA HIS A 652 -24.35 19.25 -15.19
C HIS A 652 -23.94 20.42 -14.29
N HIS A 653 -23.66 21.56 -14.88
CA HIS A 653 -23.46 22.82 -14.14
C HIS A 653 -24.76 23.44 -13.64
N GLU A 654 -25.89 23.00 -14.19
CA GLU A 654 -27.25 23.45 -13.83
C GLU A 654 -27.97 22.42 -12.97
N SER A 655 -28.98 22.87 -12.25
CA SER A 655 -29.89 22.00 -11.51
C SER A 655 -30.76 21.21 -12.48
N VAL A 656 -31.05 19.95 -12.13
CA VAL A 656 -31.91 19.04 -12.89
C VAL A 656 -33.04 18.56 -12.01
N SER A 657 -34.30 18.64 -12.51
CA SER A 657 -35.43 17.98 -11.85
C SER A 657 -35.30 16.48 -12.00
N PHE A 658 -35.30 15.75 -10.87
CA PHE A 658 -35.19 14.31 -10.80
C PHE A 658 -36.41 13.72 -10.12
N THR A 659 -37.18 12.89 -10.86
CA THR A 659 -38.31 12.19 -10.32
C THR A 659 -37.88 10.97 -9.54
N LEU A 660 -38.24 10.85 -8.27
CA LEU A 660 -37.87 9.73 -7.41
C LEU A 660 -38.63 8.47 -7.85
N PRO A 661 -37.91 7.35 -8.14
CA PRO A 661 -38.51 6.19 -8.77
C PRO A 661 -39.54 5.49 -7.87
N GLU A 662 -40.60 4.92 -8.50
CA GLU A 662 -41.55 4.05 -7.83
C GLU A 662 -40.90 2.69 -7.52
N ILE A 663 -41.06 2.25 -6.28
CA ILE A 663 -40.57 0.92 -5.84
C ILE A 663 -41.71 0.16 -5.16
N ALA A 664 -41.93 -1.08 -5.56
CA ALA A 664 -42.95 -1.95 -4.99
C ALA A 664 -42.77 -2.07 -3.46
N GLY A 665 -43.81 -1.73 -2.71
CA GLY A 665 -43.84 -1.77 -1.25
C GLY A 665 -43.19 -0.59 -0.53
N GLY A 666 -42.58 0.35 -1.24
CA GLY A 666 -42.02 1.59 -0.68
C GLY A 666 -43.10 2.65 -0.39
N ALA A 667 -42.81 3.57 0.51
CA ALA A 667 -43.68 4.68 0.85
C ALA A 667 -43.04 6.05 0.60
N LEU A 668 -41.79 6.18 1.02
CA LEU A 668 -41.07 7.43 1.03
C LEU A 668 -39.61 7.21 0.70
N TRP A 669 -38.97 8.27 0.19
CA TRP A 669 -37.54 8.41 0.09
C TRP A 669 -37.06 9.41 1.15
N ARG A 670 -35.97 9.07 1.87
CA ARG A 670 -35.28 9.98 2.79
C ARG A 670 -33.97 10.40 2.16
N LEU A 671 -33.73 11.67 2.01
CA LEU A 671 -32.42 12.21 1.67
C LEU A 671 -31.48 12.02 2.87
N VAL A 672 -30.46 11.19 2.70
CA VAL A 672 -29.47 10.86 3.75
C VAL A 672 -28.24 11.74 3.61
N PHE A 673 -27.90 12.14 2.38
CA PHE A 673 -26.63 12.80 2.08
C PHE A 673 -26.73 13.64 0.80
N ASP A 674 -26.12 14.83 0.81
CA ASP A 674 -25.97 15.72 -0.35
C ASP A 674 -24.61 16.43 -0.29
N THR A 675 -23.79 16.31 -1.36
CA THR A 675 -22.49 16.99 -1.45
C THR A 675 -22.57 18.51 -1.48
N ASN A 676 -23.73 19.06 -1.80
CA ASN A 676 -23.97 20.50 -1.87
C ASN A 676 -24.46 21.09 -0.55
N ALA A 677 -25.14 20.30 0.29
CA ALA A 677 -25.73 20.76 1.54
C ALA A 677 -25.29 19.85 2.70
N LEU A 678 -24.50 20.38 3.61
CA LEU A 678 -24.09 19.68 4.83
C LEU A 678 -25.29 19.64 5.80
N HIS A 679 -25.98 18.49 5.89
CA HIS A 679 -27.13 18.15 6.72
C HIS A 679 -28.53 18.44 6.16
N HIS A 680 -29.20 17.42 5.65
CA HIS A 680 -30.65 17.40 5.48
C HIS A 680 -31.18 15.97 5.63
N GLU A 681 -32.01 15.74 6.64
CA GLU A 681 -32.96 14.63 6.62
C GLU A 681 -34.29 15.18 6.10
N GLU A 682 -34.66 14.86 4.87
CA GLU A 682 -35.93 15.25 4.26
C GLU A 682 -36.66 13.99 3.79
N ASP A 683 -37.91 13.80 4.22
CA ASP A 683 -38.77 12.71 3.77
C ASP A 683 -39.60 13.15 2.56
N LEU A 684 -39.43 12.51 1.42
CA LEU A 684 -40.03 12.84 0.12
C LEU A 684 -40.95 11.70 -0.35
N GLY A 685 -42.04 12.04 -1.03
CA GLY A 685 -42.97 11.09 -1.61
C GLY A 685 -42.34 10.30 -2.77
N ILE A 686 -42.84 9.07 -2.98
CA ILE A 686 -42.55 8.33 -4.20
C ILE A 686 -43.18 9.05 -5.39
N GLY A 687 -42.39 9.24 -6.48
CA GLY A 687 -42.85 9.98 -7.66
C GLY A 687 -42.75 11.51 -7.51
N ASP A 688 -42.32 12.01 -6.34
CA ASP A 688 -42.06 13.43 -6.17
C ASP A 688 -40.84 13.88 -7.00
N GLU A 689 -40.87 15.12 -7.47
CA GLU A 689 -39.73 15.74 -8.13
C GLU A 689 -38.80 16.38 -7.07
N TYR A 690 -37.51 16.06 -7.17
CA TYR A 690 -36.48 16.69 -6.39
C TYR A 690 -35.51 17.48 -7.29
N VAL A 691 -35.21 18.72 -6.92
CA VAL A 691 -34.31 19.58 -7.68
C VAL A 691 -32.86 19.24 -7.26
N VAL A 692 -32.20 18.42 -8.06
CA VAL A 692 -30.79 18.04 -7.86
C VAL A 692 -29.89 19.17 -8.33
N SER A 693 -29.15 19.78 -7.42
CA SER A 693 -28.22 20.88 -7.73
C SER A 693 -27.17 20.48 -8.77
N GLY A 694 -26.70 21.47 -9.55
CA GLY A 694 -25.60 21.24 -10.47
C GLY A 694 -24.33 20.81 -9.73
N SER A 695 -23.55 19.89 -10.30
CA SER A 695 -22.33 19.32 -9.73
C SER A 695 -22.56 18.77 -8.32
N SER A 696 -23.41 17.73 -8.17
CA SER A 696 -23.72 17.14 -6.86
C SER A 696 -23.92 15.62 -6.91
N VAL A 697 -23.68 14.99 -5.77
CA VAL A 697 -24.01 13.58 -5.47
C VAL A 697 -24.98 13.55 -4.30
N LEU A 698 -26.07 12.81 -4.46
CA LEU A 698 -27.08 12.62 -3.43
C LEU A 698 -27.24 11.14 -3.12
N LEU A 699 -27.58 10.84 -1.87
CA LEU A 699 -27.90 9.49 -1.40
C LEU A 699 -29.27 9.52 -0.74
N PHE A 700 -30.20 8.70 -1.26
CA PHE A 700 -31.53 8.51 -0.68
C PHE A 700 -31.66 7.09 -0.14
N GLU A 701 -32.36 6.96 0.99
CA GLU A 701 -32.78 5.69 1.59
C GLU A 701 -34.28 5.51 1.40
N ARG A 702 -34.73 4.31 0.98
CA ARG A 702 -36.15 3.97 0.92
C ARG A 702 -36.68 3.65 2.31
N LEU A 703 -37.80 4.25 2.66
CA LEU A 703 -38.54 3.96 3.88
C LEU A 703 -39.80 3.16 3.55
N ASP A 704 -40.09 2.11 4.36
CA ASP A 704 -41.32 1.34 4.25
C ASP A 704 -42.50 2.08 4.88
N ARG A 705 -43.71 1.84 4.38
CA ARG A 705 -44.92 2.35 5.04
C ARG A 705 -44.98 1.82 6.46
N ARG A 706 -45.05 2.68 7.46
CA ARG A 706 -45.37 2.29 8.83
C ARG A 706 -46.71 1.57 8.80
N GLN A 707 -46.79 0.26 9.14
CA GLN A 707 -48.05 -0.40 9.36
C GLN A 707 -48.79 0.35 10.50
N PRO A 708 -50.04 0.78 10.31
CA PRO A 708 -50.82 1.36 11.39
C PRO A 708 -51.08 0.23 12.41
N GLY A 709 -50.37 0.23 13.57
CA GLY A 709 -50.63 -0.72 14.67
C GLY A 709 -49.40 -1.37 15.31
N GLY A 710 -48.18 -1.09 14.87
CA GLY A 710 -46.98 -1.57 15.56
C GLY A 710 -46.64 -0.67 16.74
N VAL A 711 -46.72 -1.22 17.96
CA VAL A 711 -46.22 -0.56 19.19
C VAL A 711 -44.74 -0.27 19.01
N ALA A 712 -44.36 1.00 19.08
CA ALA A 712 -42.98 1.43 19.04
C ALA A 712 -42.18 0.72 20.15
N PRO A 713 -40.99 0.15 19.90
CA PRO A 713 -40.10 -0.20 20.97
C PRO A 713 -39.68 1.08 21.67
N ASN A 714 -39.83 1.12 22.98
CA ASN A 714 -39.49 2.24 23.85
C ASN A 714 -38.07 2.73 23.57
N GLY A 715 -37.96 3.73 22.74
CA GLY A 715 -36.75 4.51 22.56
C GLY A 715 -36.70 5.55 23.67
N SER A 716 -35.82 5.32 24.64
CA SER A 716 -35.46 6.33 25.65
C SER A 716 -34.93 7.58 24.94
N GLY A 717 -35.76 8.61 24.89
CA GLY A 717 -35.35 9.94 24.46
C GLY A 717 -34.22 10.48 25.34
N ARG A 718 -33.06 10.68 24.78
CA ARG A 718 -32.06 11.57 25.35
C ARG A 718 -32.15 12.92 24.63
N ARG A 719 -32.84 13.86 25.29
CA ARG A 719 -32.67 15.29 25.01
C ARG A 719 -31.21 15.66 25.26
N ARG A 720 -30.54 16.19 24.26
CA ARG A 720 -29.28 16.91 24.46
C ARG A 720 -29.59 18.20 25.21
N THR A 721 -29.15 18.26 26.46
CA THR A 721 -28.93 19.52 27.16
C THR A 721 -27.43 19.78 27.18
N ASP A 722 -27.05 20.96 26.75
CA ASP A 722 -25.72 21.53 26.93
C ASP A 722 -25.27 21.40 28.39
N ALA A 723 -24.11 20.78 28.63
CA ALA A 723 -23.43 20.91 29.91
C ALA A 723 -21.92 20.93 29.69
N ALA A 724 -21.35 22.00 30.19
CA ALA A 724 -19.95 22.33 30.20
C ALA A 724 -19.06 21.28 30.86
N LEU A 725 -17.83 21.23 30.38
CA LEU A 725 -16.68 20.54 30.96
C LEU A 725 -16.52 20.78 32.47
N ALA A 726 -16.52 19.69 33.24
CA ALA A 726 -15.97 19.67 34.59
C ALA A 726 -15.09 18.43 34.76
N THR A 727 -13.83 18.67 35.05
CA THR A 727 -12.79 17.71 35.43
C THR A 727 -13.13 16.98 36.72
N PRO A 728 -12.90 15.66 36.89
CA PRO A 728 -12.86 15.03 38.20
C PRO A 728 -11.42 14.92 38.71
N ALA A 729 -11.26 15.27 40.00
CA ALA A 729 -10.04 15.11 40.78
C ALA A 729 -9.81 13.62 41.21
N PRO A 730 -8.58 13.27 41.63
CA PRO A 730 -8.20 11.87 41.87
C PRO A 730 -8.65 11.32 43.19
N GLU A 731 -9.21 10.11 43.22
CA GLU A 731 -9.43 9.34 44.43
C GLU A 731 -8.28 8.40 44.74
N GLN A 732 -7.87 8.38 45.99
CA GLN A 732 -6.82 7.56 46.61
C GLN A 732 -7.31 6.13 46.88
N PRO A 733 -6.41 5.16 47.11
CA PRO A 733 -6.73 3.74 47.24
C PRO A 733 -7.11 3.34 48.66
N ALA A 734 -8.10 2.47 48.80
CA ALA A 734 -8.42 1.80 50.08
C ALA A 734 -7.96 0.34 50.07
N ALA A 735 -7.41 -0.05 51.19
CA ALA A 735 -6.66 -1.26 51.49
C ALA A 735 -7.51 -2.52 51.67
N CYS A 736 -6.88 -3.62 51.29
CA CYS A 736 -6.74 -4.92 51.98
C CYS A 736 -7.88 -5.45 52.85
N LEU A 737 -8.36 -6.66 52.57
CA LEU A 737 -8.51 -7.71 53.57
C LEU A 737 -8.56 -9.13 52.94
N SER A 738 -7.68 -9.92 53.46
CA SER A 738 -7.43 -11.34 53.26
C SER A 738 -8.61 -12.27 53.58
N ARG A 739 -8.71 -13.41 52.89
CA ARG A 739 -8.93 -14.72 53.58
C ARG A 739 -8.49 -15.89 52.67
N ARG A 740 -7.68 -16.72 53.34
CA ARG A 740 -7.23 -18.07 52.96
C ARG A 740 -8.39 -19.08 53.02
N HIS A 741 -8.36 -20.12 52.17
CA HIS A 741 -8.27 -21.53 52.61
C HIS A 741 -8.31 -22.50 51.42
N ARG A 742 -7.25 -23.30 51.37
CA ARG A 742 -7.07 -24.78 51.37
C ARG A 742 -7.60 -25.52 50.14
N CYS A 743 -6.66 -26.05 49.43
CA CYS A 743 -6.14 -27.43 49.38
C CYS A 743 -7.18 -28.53 49.22
N LEU A 744 -7.03 -29.32 48.14
CA LEU A 744 -6.82 -30.77 48.28
C LEU A 744 -6.42 -31.39 46.92
N ARG A 745 -5.52 -32.34 47.04
CA ARG A 745 -4.80 -33.18 46.10
C ARG A 745 -5.67 -34.33 45.55
N SER A 746 -5.27 -34.83 44.36
CA SER A 746 -4.97 -36.27 44.07
C SER A 746 -4.76 -36.36 42.54
N ALA A 747 -3.71 -36.77 41.96
CA ALA A 747 -2.81 -37.94 41.96
C ALA A 747 -3.40 -39.18 41.27
N SER A 748 -2.64 -39.65 40.31
CA SER A 748 -2.52 -41.02 39.74
C SER A 748 -3.61 -41.46 38.75
N ALA A 749 -3.33 -42.20 37.67
CA ALA A 749 -2.27 -43.11 37.35
C ALA A 749 -2.22 -43.45 35.85
N CYS A 750 -1.04 -43.67 35.41
CA CYS A 750 -0.49 -44.53 34.40
C CYS A 750 -1.32 -45.75 33.99
N ARG A 751 -1.38 -46.10 32.69
CA ARG A 751 -0.90 -47.43 32.19
C ARG A 751 -0.80 -47.46 30.64
N ARG A 752 0.29 -48.00 30.24
CA ARG A 752 0.64 -48.53 28.90
C ARG A 752 -0.25 -49.69 28.49
N LEU A 753 -0.37 -49.90 27.17
CA LEU A 753 -0.26 -51.23 26.58
C LEU A 753 0.24 -51.10 25.13
N GLU A 754 1.24 -51.95 24.89
CA GLU A 754 1.97 -52.21 23.68
C GLU A 754 1.21 -53.13 22.71
N ALA A 755 1.52 -52.97 21.45
CA ALA A 755 2.10 -53.99 20.55
C ALA A 755 1.16 -54.77 19.59
N ASP A 756 1.78 -54.96 18.42
CA ASP A 756 1.61 -55.99 17.38
C ASP A 756 0.46 -55.72 16.37
N GLY A 757 0.71 -55.82 15.08
CA GLY A 757 1.75 -56.34 14.27
C GLY A 757 1.27 -56.51 12.81
N ALA A 758 2.22 -56.35 11.94
CA ALA A 758 2.43 -57.04 10.66
C ALA A 758 1.35 -57.01 9.53
N SER A 759 1.71 -56.41 8.41
CA SER A 759 2.23 -56.97 7.16
C SER A 759 1.25 -57.09 5.97
N GLN A 760 1.86 -56.81 4.85
CA GLN A 760 1.61 -57.24 3.44
C GLN A 760 0.61 -56.36 2.64
N ALA A 761 1.13 -55.66 1.66
CA ALA A 761 1.69 -55.95 0.34
C ALA A 761 0.63 -55.73 -0.78
N GLY A 762 1.02 -54.94 -1.74
CA GLY A 762 0.89 -55.26 -3.15
C GLY A 762 -0.23 -54.56 -3.95
N SER A 763 0.14 -53.60 -4.66
CA SER A 763 0.22 -53.36 -6.10
C SER A 763 0.10 -51.90 -6.44
#